data_05992392be47397d9d07439761dd6608
#
_entry.id   05992392be47397d9d07439761dd6608
#
_cell.length_a   1.000
_cell.length_b   1.000
_cell.length_c   1.000
_cell.angle_alpha   90.00
_cell.angle_beta   90.00
_cell.angle_gamma   90.00
#
_symmetry.space_group_name_H-M   'P 1'
#
loop_
_entity.id
_entity.type
_entity.pdbx_description
1 polymer ?
#
loop_
_entity_poly.entity_id
_entity_poly.type
_entity_poly.pdbx_seq_one_letter_code
_entity_poly.pdbx_strand_id
1 'polypeptide(L)'
;MSSNLYSIGLSGLQSSNARINTTGQNTSNVDTEGYSRQRTDTTSSPVGGVVLRDTSRLVDNFVSSQVRSDTSTFSYYDTYHSMISTSDSLLAEDSISLNTYINNSFDALQTVNNDPTSSSLRQLAHSSLNNLVQQYHTLSGVVSDQEGLVDAQLASSLGDLNTITAKISNLNEQILRQEGISISPANELRDQQELLAKDLSKYLDIKAQFNDKGLMTIQLANGQPLVMDQFPTELKVSSNPLHPKKIDLVVSFGDYEVGLKTQGLGGSVGGLIDYRSEFSVYADRTLGQHAIALADAMNTQNRKGLDADGQFGKDLFSLGDINVYSTADNLNKAKDISVRVSAGQSAKITKDTYELNRTDDNLFSIKKVNAEGKSTDKAITFDPSLLQKDNNGYFKIDELGLDIRLDGIDKIDKDDIFQFTPTEGAAAALGLASRNGEAIALSAPIGVSTGSDNLSDARISLTSVTNTDPETSAFSSDGSLYPSAPHKIYFTSPSSYVVQNSSGVELAKVENVIEFSNLLEKAGLSNEAGFDVSVSSMPKRGDEFSVGTDNIGQSDNFNGLALADLQNQSLIDGKATLVKSFSGFISYVGSKTAEIEGHADSSEIVMNESIARRDRLSAVSLDEEAVNLLKYQQSYSASAQVVTAARTTFETLLGIMR
;
A
#
# COMPACT_ATOMS: atom_id res chain seq x y z
N MET A 1 -48.20 -20.29 64.92
CA MET A 1 -48.50 -20.83 63.57
C MET A 1 -49.11 -19.77 62.64
N SER A 2 -50.06 -18.93 63.06
CA SER A 2 -50.71 -17.93 62.19
C SER A 2 -49.78 -16.79 61.74
N SER A 3 -48.80 -16.35 62.55
CA SER A 3 -47.81 -15.33 62.17
C SER A 3 -46.86 -15.83 61.05
N ASN A 4 -46.59 -17.14 61.02
CA ASN A 4 -45.76 -17.72 59.99
C ASN A 4 -46.50 -17.81 58.64
N LEU A 5 -47.81 -18.16 58.64
CA LEU A 5 -48.64 -18.21 57.43
C LEU A 5 -48.81 -16.80 56.80
N TYR A 6 -48.99 -15.77 57.62
CA TYR A 6 -49.08 -14.38 57.15
C TYR A 6 -47.78 -13.91 56.50
N SER A 7 -46.63 -14.18 57.10
CA SER A 7 -45.33 -13.80 56.56
C SER A 7 -45.02 -14.56 55.25
N ILE A 8 -45.39 -15.82 55.13
CA ILE A 8 -45.27 -16.63 53.90
C ILE A 8 -46.13 -16.00 52.78
N GLY A 9 -47.41 -15.68 53.08
CA GLY A 9 -48.27 -15.07 52.07
C GLY A 9 -47.80 -13.66 51.66
N LEU A 10 -47.34 -12.83 52.59
CA LEU A 10 -46.80 -11.50 52.30
C LEU A 10 -45.53 -11.56 51.44
N SER A 11 -44.59 -12.44 51.78
CA SER A 11 -43.39 -12.64 50.97
C SER A 11 -43.69 -13.15 49.56
N GLY A 12 -44.70 -14.02 49.39
CA GLY A 12 -45.19 -14.45 48.10
C GLY A 12 -45.83 -13.33 47.28
N LEU A 13 -46.59 -12.42 47.91
CA LEU A 13 -47.12 -11.20 47.26
C LEU A 13 -46.01 -10.29 46.76
N GLN A 14 -45.03 -9.98 47.62
CA GLN A 14 -43.90 -9.12 47.27
C GLN A 14 -43.08 -9.72 46.10
N SER A 15 -42.80 -11.02 46.14
CA SER A 15 -42.09 -11.71 45.07
C SER A 15 -42.85 -11.68 43.75
N SER A 16 -44.17 -11.98 43.79
CA SER A 16 -45.01 -11.98 42.58
C SER A 16 -45.11 -10.58 41.97
N ASN A 17 -45.25 -9.54 42.80
CA ASN A 17 -45.30 -8.13 42.38
C ASN A 17 -43.97 -7.70 41.70
N ALA A 18 -42.81 -8.01 42.29
CA ALA A 18 -41.53 -7.73 41.73
C ALA A 18 -41.36 -8.41 40.35
N ARG A 19 -41.79 -9.68 40.21
CA ARG A 19 -41.73 -10.39 38.93
C ARG A 19 -42.69 -9.83 37.88
N ILE A 20 -43.90 -9.36 38.28
CA ILE A 20 -44.84 -8.68 37.39
C ILE A 20 -44.21 -7.37 36.87
N ASN A 21 -43.57 -6.59 37.74
CA ASN A 21 -42.90 -5.37 37.38
C ASN A 21 -41.75 -5.64 36.39
N THR A 22 -40.91 -6.66 36.63
CA THR A 22 -39.84 -7.07 35.73
C THR A 22 -40.36 -7.49 34.38
N THR A 23 -41.44 -8.29 34.34
CA THR A 23 -42.10 -8.69 33.08
C THR A 23 -42.66 -7.47 32.33
N GLY A 24 -43.23 -6.51 33.05
CA GLY A 24 -43.70 -5.24 32.48
C GLY A 24 -42.57 -4.42 31.88
N GLN A 25 -41.41 -4.33 32.55
CA GLN A 25 -40.24 -3.65 32.05
C GLN A 25 -39.67 -4.35 30.79
N ASN A 26 -39.56 -5.69 30.80
CA ASN A 26 -39.15 -6.47 29.64
C ASN A 26 -40.06 -6.17 28.44
N THR A 27 -41.39 -6.27 28.65
CA THR A 27 -42.39 -6.03 27.59
C THR A 27 -42.31 -4.62 27.03
N SER A 28 -42.08 -3.59 27.88
CA SER A 28 -41.99 -2.19 27.45
C SER A 28 -40.70 -1.89 26.67
N ASN A 29 -39.65 -2.67 26.88
CA ASN A 29 -38.34 -2.46 26.26
C ASN A 29 -38.02 -3.49 25.17
N VAL A 30 -39.01 -4.23 24.64
CA VAL A 30 -38.78 -5.26 23.60
C VAL A 30 -38.08 -4.73 22.36
N ASP A 31 -38.37 -3.48 21.95
CA ASP A 31 -37.77 -2.80 20.79
C ASP A 31 -36.63 -1.84 21.16
N THR A 32 -36.21 -1.81 22.44
CA THR A 32 -35.11 -0.96 22.87
C THR A 32 -33.78 -1.61 22.52
N GLU A 33 -32.98 -0.99 21.63
CA GLU A 33 -31.68 -1.52 21.21
C GLU A 33 -30.75 -1.68 22.43
N GLY A 34 -30.08 -2.82 22.52
CA GLY A 34 -29.15 -3.13 23.59
C GLY A 34 -29.80 -3.58 24.91
N TYR A 35 -31.13 -3.54 25.03
CA TYR A 35 -31.81 -4.02 26.22
C TYR A 35 -31.65 -5.53 26.38
N SER A 36 -31.25 -5.98 27.58
CA SER A 36 -31.17 -7.38 27.94
C SER A 36 -32.34 -7.76 28.83
N ARG A 37 -33.01 -8.86 28.49
CA ARG A 37 -34.10 -9.45 29.28
C ARG A 37 -33.65 -9.57 30.74
N GLN A 38 -34.50 -9.14 31.68
CA GLN A 38 -34.24 -9.21 33.11
C GLN A 38 -35.10 -10.30 33.78
N ARG A 39 -34.55 -10.87 34.85
CA ARG A 39 -35.23 -11.86 35.66
C ARG A 39 -35.05 -11.57 37.12
N THR A 40 -36.18 -11.56 37.87
CA THR A 40 -36.14 -11.43 39.35
C THR A 40 -36.00 -12.82 39.96
N ASP A 41 -34.89 -13.06 40.64
CA ASP A 41 -34.56 -14.29 41.33
C ASP A 41 -35.02 -14.24 42.79
N THR A 42 -35.52 -15.37 43.29
CA THR A 42 -35.95 -15.54 44.67
C THR A 42 -35.34 -16.79 45.28
N THR A 43 -35.10 -16.74 46.58
CA THR A 43 -34.60 -17.88 47.35
C THR A 43 -35.59 -18.22 48.51
N SER A 44 -35.60 -19.47 48.96
CA SER A 44 -36.38 -19.87 50.12
C SER A 44 -35.82 -19.20 51.40
N SER A 45 -36.74 -18.69 52.25
CA SER A 45 -36.38 -18.13 53.55
C SER A 45 -36.28 -19.25 54.60
N PRO A 46 -35.25 -19.23 55.48
CA PRO A 46 -35.14 -20.22 56.59
C PRO A 46 -36.28 -20.16 57.56
N VAL A 47 -36.98 -19.01 57.62
CA VAL A 47 -38.16 -18.81 58.53
C VAL A 47 -39.50 -19.02 57.79
N GLY A 48 -39.47 -19.56 56.57
CA GLY A 48 -40.64 -19.79 55.71
C GLY A 48 -40.92 -18.66 54.74
N GLY A 49 -41.46 -19.00 53.57
CA GLY A 49 -41.71 -18.07 52.47
C GLY A 49 -40.52 -17.89 51.55
N VAL A 50 -40.49 -16.79 50.81
CA VAL A 50 -39.46 -16.47 49.84
C VAL A 50 -38.83 -15.10 50.11
N VAL A 51 -37.56 -14.94 49.79
CA VAL A 51 -36.83 -13.66 49.84
C VAL A 51 -36.45 -13.29 48.43
N LEU A 52 -36.72 -12.06 48.03
CA LEU A 52 -36.18 -11.46 46.80
C LEU A 52 -34.66 -11.39 46.92
N ARG A 53 -33.97 -11.98 45.96
CA ARG A 53 -32.52 -11.94 45.91
C ARG A 53 -32.07 -10.74 45.11
N ASP A 54 -32.39 -10.75 43.84
CA ASP A 54 -31.94 -9.72 42.87
C ASP A 54 -32.75 -9.77 41.58
N THR A 55 -32.70 -8.66 40.81
CA THR A 55 -33.16 -8.66 39.42
C THR A 55 -31.93 -8.50 38.53
N SER A 56 -31.60 -9.59 37.86
CA SER A 56 -30.39 -9.71 37.02
C SER A 56 -30.73 -9.78 35.55
N ARG A 57 -29.81 -9.32 34.72
CA ARG A 57 -29.85 -9.47 33.27
C ARG A 57 -29.56 -10.92 32.87
N LEU A 58 -30.21 -11.38 31.83
CA LEU A 58 -29.92 -12.68 31.20
C LEU A 58 -28.90 -12.45 30.07
N VAL A 59 -27.61 -12.46 30.39
CA VAL A 59 -26.49 -12.21 29.48
C VAL A 59 -25.48 -13.33 29.58
N ASP A 60 -24.96 -13.74 28.45
CA ASP A 60 -23.79 -14.64 28.35
C ASP A 60 -22.58 -13.85 27.86
N ASN A 61 -21.59 -13.65 28.72
CA ASN A 61 -20.38 -12.89 28.41
C ASN A 61 -19.55 -13.50 27.27
N PHE A 62 -19.60 -14.83 27.10
CA PHE A 62 -18.90 -15.49 26.00
C PHE A 62 -19.56 -15.14 24.67
N VAL A 63 -20.89 -15.23 24.61
CA VAL A 63 -21.65 -14.88 23.39
C VAL A 63 -21.51 -13.39 23.07
N SER A 64 -21.58 -12.50 24.08
CA SER A 64 -21.33 -11.06 23.88
C SER A 64 -19.93 -10.77 23.35
N SER A 65 -18.91 -11.48 23.85
CA SER A 65 -17.54 -11.36 23.35
C SER A 65 -17.43 -11.84 21.89
N GLN A 66 -18.12 -12.94 21.54
CA GLN A 66 -18.15 -13.45 20.17
C GLN A 66 -18.80 -12.44 19.22
N VAL A 67 -19.95 -11.84 19.60
CA VAL A 67 -20.60 -10.79 18.80
C VAL A 67 -19.66 -9.61 18.55
N ARG A 68 -18.91 -9.16 19.56
CA ARG A 68 -17.96 -8.05 19.40
C ARG A 68 -16.82 -8.43 18.44
N SER A 69 -16.25 -9.62 18.57
CA SER A 69 -15.18 -10.11 17.68
C SER A 69 -15.65 -10.25 16.24
N ASP A 70 -16.84 -10.84 16.02
CA ASP A 70 -17.40 -11.02 14.69
C ASP A 70 -17.81 -9.68 14.05
N THR A 71 -18.33 -8.74 14.86
CA THR A 71 -18.61 -7.35 14.43
C THR A 71 -17.32 -6.65 13.97
N SER A 72 -16.24 -6.81 14.73
CA SER A 72 -14.94 -6.25 14.37
C SER A 72 -14.40 -6.84 13.06
N THR A 73 -14.50 -8.16 12.90
CA THR A 73 -14.05 -8.85 11.68
C THR A 73 -14.85 -8.40 10.46
N PHE A 74 -16.17 -8.34 10.58
CA PHE A 74 -17.01 -7.83 9.49
C PHE A 74 -16.68 -6.38 9.15
N SER A 75 -16.60 -5.49 10.14
CA SER A 75 -16.30 -4.07 9.90
C SER A 75 -14.93 -3.85 9.28
N TYR A 76 -13.95 -4.71 9.57
CA TYR A 76 -12.63 -4.69 8.93
C TYR A 76 -12.74 -4.99 7.43
N TYR A 77 -13.36 -6.12 7.06
CA TYR A 77 -13.45 -6.52 5.65
C TYR A 77 -14.40 -5.63 4.85
N ASP A 78 -15.51 -5.18 5.43
CA ASP A 78 -16.47 -4.27 4.79
C ASP A 78 -15.81 -2.91 4.47
N THR A 79 -15.05 -2.36 5.41
CA THR A 79 -14.31 -1.11 5.19
C THR A 79 -13.20 -1.27 4.16
N TYR A 80 -12.43 -2.35 4.24
CA TYR A 80 -11.38 -2.64 3.25
C TYR A 80 -11.99 -2.83 1.86
N HIS A 81 -13.09 -3.61 1.76
CA HIS A 81 -13.82 -3.82 0.51
C HIS A 81 -14.33 -2.51 -0.10
N SER A 82 -14.94 -1.65 0.70
CA SER A 82 -15.42 -0.34 0.25
C SER A 82 -14.31 0.50 -0.38
N MET A 83 -13.10 0.52 0.23
CA MET A 83 -11.95 1.27 -0.27
C MET A 83 -11.37 0.65 -1.56
N ILE A 84 -11.14 -0.66 -1.56
CA ILE A 84 -10.51 -1.33 -2.70
C ILE A 84 -11.45 -1.41 -3.91
N SER A 85 -12.75 -1.61 -3.72
CA SER A 85 -13.76 -1.62 -4.79
C SER A 85 -13.85 -0.27 -5.49
N THR A 86 -13.75 0.83 -4.74
CA THR A 86 -13.67 2.17 -5.30
C THR A 86 -12.40 2.32 -6.16
N SER A 87 -11.26 1.86 -5.66
CA SER A 87 -10.00 1.91 -6.40
C SER A 87 -10.01 1.02 -7.64
N ASP A 88 -10.58 -0.19 -7.54
CA ASP A 88 -10.74 -1.10 -8.68
C ASP A 88 -11.58 -0.44 -9.78
N SER A 89 -12.73 0.10 -9.42
CA SER A 89 -13.61 0.79 -10.37
C SER A 89 -12.93 1.97 -11.07
N LEU A 90 -12.11 2.76 -10.34
CA LEU A 90 -11.41 3.90 -10.90
C LEU A 90 -10.21 3.50 -11.75
N LEU A 91 -9.42 2.50 -11.33
CA LEU A 91 -8.20 2.07 -12.03
C LEU A 91 -8.49 1.19 -13.25
N ALA A 92 -9.59 0.42 -13.23
CA ALA A 92 -10.01 -0.47 -14.31
C ALA A 92 -10.85 0.23 -15.39
N GLU A 93 -11.16 1.53 -15.24
CA GLU A 93 -11.95 2.29 -16.23
C GLU A 93 -11.22 2.36 -17.58
N ASP A 94 -11.84 1.82 -18.63
CA ASP A 94 -11.24 1.73 -19.97
C ASP A 94 -10.83 3.10 -20.55
N SER A 95 -11.56 4.14 -20.21
CA SER A 95 -11.32 5.52 -20.70
C SER A 95 -10.01 6.11 -20.18
N ILE A 96 -9.50 5.62 -19.04
CA ILE A 96 -8.24 6.04 -18.43
C ILE A 96 -7.19 4.92 -18.42
N SER A 97 -7.39 3.87 -19.20
CA SER A 97 -6.44 2.75 -19.26
C SER A 97 -5.08 3.19 -19.78
N LEU A 98 -4.04 3.03 -18.97
CA LEU A 98 -2.66 3.36 -19.33
C LEU A 98 -2.19 2.62 -20.59
N ASN A 99 -2.67 1.39 -20.82
CA ASN A 99 -2.33 0.61 -22.00
C ASN A 99 -2.70 1.31 -23.32
N THR A 100 -3.85 1.99 -23.34
CA THR A 100 -4.28 2.78 -24.51
C THR A 100 -3.28 3.91 -24.81
N TYR A 101 -2.84 4.64 -23.81
CA TYR A 101 -1.90 5.74 -23.98
C TYR A 101 -0.48 5.25 -24.31
N ILE A 102 -0.03 4.10 -23.75
CA ILE A 102 1.22 3.45 -24.13
C ILE A 102 1.18 3.08 -25.62
N ASN A 103 0.16 2.35 -26.06
CA ASN A 103 0.02 1.94 -27.45
C ASN A 103 -0.01 3.13 -28.40
N ASN A 104 -0.85 4.15 -28.11
CA ASN A 104 -0.93 5.36 -28.93
C ASN A 104 0.43 6.09 -29.04
N SER A 105 1.24 6.09 -27.98
CA SER A 105 2.55 6.71 -27.99
C SER A 105 3.55 5.97 -28.88
N PHE A 106 3.56 4.64 -28.80
CA PHE A 106 4.41 3.82 -29.66
C PHE A 106 3.93 3.80 -31.11
N ASP A 107 2.61 3.82 -31.37
CA ASP A 107 2.03 3.96 -32.72
C ASP A 107 2.42 5.30 -33.35
N ALA A 108 2.45 6.38 -32.57
CA ALA A 108 2.89 7.70 -33.03
C ALA A 108 4.41 7.70 -33.35
N LEU A 109 5.23 7.01 -32.54
CA LEU A 109 6.66 6.80 -32.82
C LEU A 109 6.87 5.97 -34.08
N GLN A 110 6.08 4.92 -34.27
CA GLN A 110 6.12 4.13 -35.50
C GLN A 110 5.68 4.95 -36.74
N THR A 111 4.70 5.83 -36.58
CA THR A 111 4.22 6.69 -37.65
C THR A 111 5.29 7.69 -38.09
N VAL A 112 5.99 8.34 -37.16
CA VAL A 112 7.07 9.29 -37.52
C VAL A 112 8.26 8.58 -38.18
N ASN A 113 8.51 7.29 -37.92
CA ASN A 113 9.54 6.51 -38.57
C ASN A 113 9.30 6.30 -40.08
N ASN A 114 8.07 6.49 -40.58
CA ASN A 114 7.78 6.42 -42.00
C ASN A 114 8.20 7.70 -42.75
N ASP A 115 8.24 8.84 -42.05
CA ASP A 115 8.75 10.11 -42.58
C ASP A 115 9.44 10.91 -41.45
N PRO A 116 10.73 10.56 -41.15
CA PRO A 116 11.48 11.17 -40.05
C PRO A 116 11.73 12.68 -40.22
N THR A 117 11.59 13.19 -41.44
CA THR A 117 11.79 14.62 -41.76
C THR A 117 10.57 15.49 -41.47
N SER A 118 9.43 14.88 -41.25
CA SER A 118 8.16 15.59 -41.00
C SER A 118 8.09 16.15 -39.58
N SER A 119 8.24 17.46 -39.44
CA SER A 119 8.08 18.17 -38.15
C SER A 119 6.68 17.97 -37.56
N SER A 120 5.66 17.84 -38.40
CA SER A 120 4.27 17.58 -37.95
C SER A 120 4.13 16.20 -37.29
N LEU A 121 4.75 15.14 -37.84
CA LEU A 121 4.72 13.80 -37.26
C LEU A 121 5.56 13.73 -35.98
N ARG A 122 6.71 14.40 -35.95
CA ARG A 122 7.52 14.54 -34.70
C ARG A 122 6.72 15.22 -33.59
N GLN A 123 5.98 16.30 -33.93
CA GLN A 123 5.13 16.98 -32.95
C GLN A 123 3.94 16.13 -32.50
N LEU A 124 3.38 15.31 -33.40
CA LEU A 124 2.34 14.33 -33.03
C LEU A 124 2.87 13.29 -32.03
N ALA A 125 4.06 12.72 -32.30
CA ALA A 125 4.70 11.76 -31.39
C ALA A 125 4.97 12.40 -30.03
N HIS A 126 5.53 13.62 -30.00
CA HIS A 126 5.75 14.37 -28.76
C HIS A 126 4.45 14.62 -27.98
N SER A 127 3.36 14.99 -28.68
CA SER A 127 2.05 15.20 -28.04
C SER A 127 1.47 13.90 -27.45
N SER A 128 1.68 12.76 -28.12
CA SER A 128 1.27 11.45 -27.61
C SER A 128 2.06 11.06 -26.37
N LEU A 129 3.39 11.33 -26.33
CA LEU A 129 4.21 11.14 -25.12
C LEU A 129 3.75 12.05 -23.98
N ASN A 130 3.38 13.29 -24.27
CA ASN A 130 2.80 14.18 -23.25
C ASN A 130 1.48 13.67 -22.69
N ASN A 131 0.59 13.16 -23.54
CA ASN A 131 -0.67 12.56 -23.11
C ASN A 131 -0.43 11.34 -22.21
N LEU A 132 0.60 10.54 -22.52
CA LEU A 132 1.00 9.41 -21.68
C LEU A 132 1.48 9.88 -20.30
N VAL A 133 2.28 10.95 -20.22
CA VAL A 133 2.69 11.57 -18.94
C VAL A 133 1.47 12.03 -18.15
N GLN A 134 0.54 12.75 -18.79
CA GLN A 134 -0.69 13.19 -18.11
C GLN A 134 -1.52 12.01 -17.59
N GLN A 135 -1.49 10.87 -18.29
CA GLN A 135 -2.19 9.67 -17.82
C GLN A 135 -1.53 9.06 -16.58
N TYR A 136 -0.20 9.04 -16.50
CA TYR A 136 0.48 8.65 -15.25
C TYR A 136 0.10 9.57 -14.09
N HIS A 137 0.02 10.89 -14.34
CA HIS A 137 -0.42 11.85 -13.32
C HIS A 137 -1.86 11.58 -12.87
N THR A 138 -2.77 11.30 -13.82
CA THR A 138 -4.17 10.98 -13.51
C THR A 138 -4.28 9.76 -12.61
N LEU A 139 -3.61 8.65 -12.96
CA LEU A 139 -3.65 7.42 -12.16
C LEU A 139 -2.98 7.60 -10.79
N SER A 140 -1.84 8.31 -10.74
CA SER A 140 -1.20 8.65 -9.46
C SER A 140 -2.08 9.55 -8.59
N GLY A 141 -2.81 10.49 -9.22
CA GLY A 141 -3.81 11.33 -8.56
C GLY A 141 -4.92 10.50 -7.93
N VAL A 142 -5.49 9.54 -8.66
CA VAL A 142 -6.50 8.61 -8.12
C VAL A 142 -6.01 7.90 -6.86
N VAL A 143 -4.77 7.37 -6.87
CA VAL A 143 -4.18 6.70 -5.70
C VAL A 143 -4.01 7.68 -4.54
N SER A 144 -3.49 8.88 -4.79
CA SER A 144 -3.28 9.93 -3.79
C SER A 144 -4.59 10.43 -3.17
N ASP A 145 -5.65 10.58 -3.97
CA ASP A 145 -6.98 11.00 -3.50
C ASP A 145 -7.59 9.94 -2.59
N GLN A 146 -7.39 8.65 -2.91
CA GLN A 146 -7.82 7.55 -2.04
C GLN A 146 -7.03 7.54 -0.72
N GLU A 147 -5.72 7.83 -0.73
CA GLU A 147 -4.93 8.01 0.51
C GLU A 147 -5.49 9.15 1.38
N GLY A 148 -5.82 10.28 0.77
CA GLY A 148 -6.45 11.42 1.46
C GLY A 148 -7.82 11.07 2.07
N LEU A 149 -8.62 10.25 1.37
CA LEU A 149 -9.89 9.76 1.88
C LEU A 149 -9.71 8.85 3.10
N VAL A 150 -8.73 7.94 3.05
CA VAL A 150 -8.37 7.08 4.20
C VAL A 150 -7.98 7.92 5.41
N ASP A 151 -7.15 8.96 5.22
CA ASP A 151 -6.73 9.85 6.31
C ASP A 151 -7.93 10.57 6.96
N ALA A 152 -8.85 11.06 6.15
CA ALA A 152 -10.06 11.72 6.64
C ALA A 152 -10.99 10.76 7.40
N GLN A 153 -11.22 9.56 6.86
CA GLN A 153 -12.04 8.54 7.51
C GLN A 153 -11.41 8.04 8.81
N LEU A 154 -10.09 7.85 8.83
CA LEU A 154 -9.36 7.44 10.01
C LEU A 154 -9.48 8.50 11.13
N ALA A 155 -9.28 9.78 10.80
CA ALA A 155 -9.42 10.86 11.77
C ALA A 155 -10.84 10.92 12.36
N SER A 156 -11.88 10.74 11.52
CA SER A 156 -13.27 10.67 11.98
C SER A 156 -13.52 9.47 12.89
N SER A 157 -13.05 8.28 12.47
CA SER A 157 -13.23 7.03 13.23
C SER A 157 -12.55 7.10 14.61
N LEU A 158 -11.36 7.71 14.68
CA LEU A 158 -10.68 7.91 15.97
C LEU A 158 -11.43 8.91 16.87
N GLY A 159 -12.04 9.95 16.31
CA GLY A 159 -12.88 10.89 17.04
C GLY A 159 -14.10 10.21 17.68
N ASP A 160 -14.80 9.38 16.90
CA ASP A 160 -15.95 8.60 17.37
C ASP A 160 -15.54 7.57 18.43
N LEU A 161 -14.45 6.85 18.18
CA LEU A 161 -13.87 5.88 19.12
C LEU A 161 -13.53 6.53 20.47
N ASN A 162 -12.83 7.66 20.47
CA ASN A 162 -12.50 8.39 21.68
C ASN A 162 -13.75 8.86 22.43
N THR A 163 -14.79 9.24 21.69
CA THR A 163 -16.09 9.60 22.27
C THR A 163 -16.74 8.39 22.95
N ILE A 164 -16.71 7.22 22.34
CA ILE A 164 -17.29 5.99 22.89
C ILE A 164 -16.52 5.54 24.14
N THR A 165 -15.19 5.56 24.12
CA THR A 165 -14.36 5.18 25.28
C THR A 165 -14.61 6.11 26.48
N ALA A 166 -14.76 7.42 26.24
CA ALA A 166 -15.12 8.39 27.27
C ALA A 166 -16.53 8.13 27.85
N LYS A 167 -17.52 7.79 27.01
CA LYS A 167 -18.88 7.41 27.48
C LYS A 167 -18.86 6.15 28.34
N ILE A 168 -18.10 5.12 27.94
CA ILE A 168 -17.96 3.87 28.73
C ILE A 168 -17.31 4.17 30.08
N SER A 169 -16.29 4.99 30.10
CA SER A 169 -15.61 5.44 31.34
C SER A 169 -16.58 6.18 32.28
N ASN A 170 -17.42 7.06 31.74
CA ASN A 170 -18.45 7.79 32.51
C ASN A 170 -19.53 6.82 33.06
N LEU A 171 -19.96 5.82 32.26
CA LEU A 171 -20.88 4.79 32.73
C LEU A 171 -20.27 3.94 33.86
N ASN A 172 -18.98 3.65 33.83
CA ASN A 172 -18.27 2.98 34.92
C ASN A 172 -18.40 3.78 36.23
N GLU A 173 -18.22 5.10 36.15
CA GLU A 173 -18.38 5.98 37.32
C GLU A 173 -19.83 5.99 37.85
N GLN A 174 -20.83 6.04 36.95
CA GLN A 174 -22.24 6.01 37.32
C GLN A 174 -22.63 4.67 37.96
N ILE A 175 -22.17 3.53 37.37
CA ILE A 175 -22.41 2.19 37.92
C ILE A 175 -21.79 2.07 39.32
N LEU A 176 -20.55 2.52 39.50
CA LEU A 176 -19.88 2.47 40.80
C LEU A 176 -20.64 3.30 41.84
N ARG A 177 -21.17 4.47 41.51
CA ARG A 177 -22.00 5.30 42.41
C ARG A 177 -23.32 4.64 42.73
N GLN A 178 -24.04 4.10 41.74
CA GLN A 178 -25.35 3.47 41.92
C GLN A 178 -25.27 2.18 42.76
N GLU A 179 -24.35 1.29 42.42
CA GLU A 179 -24.18 0.00 43.12
C GLU A 179 -23.50 0.17 44.48
N GLY A 180 -22.75 1.25 44.71
CA GLY A 180 -22.20 1.63 46.04
C GLY A 180 -23.26 2.12 47.03
N ILE A 181 -24.38 2.65 46.54
CA ILE A 181 -25.49 3.14 47.36
C ILE A 181 -26.61 2.11 47.45
N SER A 182 -26.89 1.38 46.37
CA SER A 182 -27.97 0.42 46.24
C SER A 182 -27.45 -1.02 46.16
N ILE A 183 -28.16 -1.95 46.79
CA ILE A 183 -27.84 -3.39 46.70
C ILE A 183 -28.24 -3.96 45.31
N SER A 184 -29.05 -3.20 44.54
CA SER A 184 -29.53 -3.65 43.22
C SER A 184 -28.56 -3.31 42.10
N PRO A 185 -28.30 -4.25 41.17
CA PRO A 185 -27.43 -3.99 40.02
C PRO A 185 -27.96 -2.86 39.12
N ALA A 186 -27.06 -2.11 38.53
CA ALA A 186 -27.35 -1.02 37.59
C ALA A 186 -27.61 -1.58 36.16
N ASN A 187 -28.65 -2.42 35.99
CA ASN A 187 -28.90 -3.18 34.79
C ASN A 187 -28.95 -2.33 33.51
N GLU A 188 -29.66 -1.20 33.54
CA GLU A 188 -29.81 -0.30 32.38
C GLU A 188 -28.48 0.34 31.98
N LEU A 189 -27.67 0.79 32.96
CA LEU A 189 -26.33 1.35 32.67
C LEU A 189 -25.38 0.28 32.10
N ARG A 190 -25.51 -0.95 32.58
CA ARG A 190 -24.73 -2.08 32.06
C ARG A 190 -25.17 -2.50 30.65
N ASP A 191 -26.46 -2.38 30.29
CA ASP A 191 -26.94 -2.60 28.93
C ASP A 191 -26.39 -1.52 27.98
N GLN A 192 -26.42 -0.25 28.39
CA GLN A 192 -25.81 0.85 27.64
C GLN A 192 -24.29 0.65 27.44
N GLN A 193 -23.61 0.15 28.47
CA GLN A 193 -22.18 -0.13 28.42
C GLN A 193 -21.85 -1.26 27.42
N GLU A 194 -22.64 -2.34 27.40
CA GLU A 194 -22.48 -3.44 26.45
C GLU A 194 -22.78 -3.00 25.00
N LEU A 195 -23.78 -2.14 24.81
CA LEU A 195 -24.09 -1.55 23.51
C LEU A 195 -22.93 -0.70 22.99
N LEU A 196 -22.39 0.17 23.85
CA LEU A 196 -21.21 0.98 23.48
C LEU A 196 -19.96 0.12 23.22
N ALA A 197 -19.77 -0.98 23.96
CA ALA A 197 -18.67 -1.90 23.69
C ALA A 197 -18.85 -2.63 22.35
N LYS A 198 -20.09 -2.98 21.98
CA LYS A 198 -20.41 -3.50 20.63
C LYS A 198 -20.13 -2.44 19.55
N ASP A 199 -20.55 -1.19 19.77
CA ASP A 199 -20.28 -0.10 18.84
C ASP A 199 -18.78 0.17 18.69
N LEU A 200 -18.02 0.12 19.78
CA LEU A 200 -16.57 0.27 19.78
C LEU A 200 -15.90 -0.85 18.95
N SER A 201 -16.46 -2.08 18.98
CA SER A 201 -15.92 -3.19 18.19
C SER A 201 -16.06 -3.01 16.68
N LYS A 202 -16.92 -2.10 16.20
CA LYS A 202 -16.95 -1.72 14.78
C LYS A 202 -15.67 -1.01 14.33
N TYR A 203 -14.99 -0.31 15.26
CA TYR A 203 -13.79 0.46 14.97
C TYR A 203 -12.51 -0.33 15.20
N LEU A 204 -12.46 -1.19 16.24
CA LEU A 204 -11.26 -1.94 16.63
C LEU A 204 -11.64 -3.32 17.18
N ASP A 205 -10.73 -4.29 17.07
CA ASP A 205 -10.88 -5.57 17.79
C ASP A 205 -10.55 -5.37 19.28
N ILE A 206 -11.56 -5.49 20.12
CA ILE A 206 -11.49 -5.21 21.55
C ILE A 206 -11.81 -6.42 22.41
N LYS A 207 -11.16 -6.47 23.58
CA LYS A 207 -11.52 -7.38 24.68
C LYS A 207 -12.09 -6.57 25.82
N ALA A 208 -13.40 -6.72 26.07
CA ALA A 208 -14.08 -6.12 27.20
C ALA A 208 -14.21 -7.17 28.33
N GLN A 209 -13.76 -6.82 29.53
CA GLN A 209 -13.80 -7.66 30.72
C GLN A 209 -14.29 -6.83 31.91
N PHE A 210 -14.83 -7.51 32.94
CA PHE A 210 -15.20 -6.88 34.18
C PHE A 210 -14.14 -7.16 35.24
N ASN A 211 -13.69 -6.12 35.92
CA ASN A 211 -12.75 -6.22 37.03
C ASN A 211 -13.45 -6.64 38.35
N ASP A 212 -12.70 -6.79 39.42
CA ASP A 212 -13.23 -7.20 40.74
C ASP A 212 -14.24 -6.22 41.33
N LYS A 213 -14.28 -4.95 40.84
CA LYS A 213 -15.25 -3.93 41.23
C LYS A 213 -16.50 -3.96 40.32
N GLY A 214 -16.58 -4.88 39.37
CA GLY A 214 -17.66 -4.95 38.39
C GLY A 214 -17.61 -3.86 37.31
N LEU A 215 -16.50 -3.13 37.16
CA LEU A 215 -16.32 -2.11 36.14
C LEU A 215 -15.79 -2.74 34.85
N MET A 216 -16.27 -2.26 33.71
CA MET A 216 -15.81 -2.71 32.42
C MET A 216 -14.42 -2.12 32.10
N THR A 217 -13.46 -2.98 31.84
CA THR A 217 -12.16 -2.65 31.29
C THR A 217 -12.09 -3.07 29.83
N ILE A 218 -11.55 -2.23 28.98
CA ILE A 218 -11.43 -2.49 27.55
C ILE A 218 -9.98 -2.43 27.15
N GLN A 219 -9.54 -3.45 26.42
CA GLN A 219 -8.19 -3.55 25.87
C GLN A 219 -8.28 -3.92 24.39
N LEU A 220 -7.31 -3.51 23.60
CA LEU A 220 -7.11 -4.03 22.27
C LEU A 220 -6.69 -5.51 22.31
N ALA A 221 -6.81 -6.21 21.17
CA ALA A 221 -6.39 -7.60 21.06
C ALA A 221 -4.92 -7.83 21.47
N ASN A 222 -4.05 -6.83 21.23
CA ASN A 222 -2.62 -6.82 21.61
C ASN A 222 -2.36 -6.51 23.11
N GLY A 223 -3.42 -6.30 23.91
CA GLY A 223 -3.33 -6.00 25.35
C GLY A 223 -3.20 -4.53 25.72
N GLN A 224 -3.15 -3.61 24.76
CA GLN A 224 -3.10 -2.18 25.04
C GLN A 224 -4.43 -1.70 25.63
N PRO A 225 -4.47 -1.06 26.81
CA PRO A 225 -5.71 -0.60 27.42
C PRO A 225 -6.29 0.61 26.69
N LEU A 226 -7.61 0.61 26.48
CA LEU A 226 -8.40 1.74 25.98
C LEU A 226 -9.27 2.38 27.07
N VAL A 227 -9.80 1.56 28.00
CA VAL A 227 -10.54 2.03 29.16
C VAL A 227 -10.07 1.24 30.39
N MET A 228 -9.55 1.94 31.38
CA MET A 228 -9.17 1.36 32.67
C MET A 228 -9.99 2.06 33.77
N ASP A 229 -10.93 1.31 34.35
CA ASP A 229 -11.87 1.86 35.36
C ASP A 229 -12.61 3.11 34.84
N GLN A 230 -12.26 4.28 35.37
CA GLN A 230 -12.84 5.58 35.02
C GLN A 230 -11.94 6.43 34.12
N PHE A 231 -10.85 5.83 33.59
CA PHE A 231 -9.87 6.55 32.81
C PHE A 231 -9.85 6.04 31.37
N PRO A 232 -10.40 6.80 30.41
CA PRO A 232 -10.25 6.50 29.00
C PRO A 232 -8.85 6.90 28.55
N THR A 233 -8.31 6.17 27.57
CA THR A 233 -7.12 6.59 26.81
C THR A 233 -7.55 7.17 25.48
N GLU A 234 -6.79 8.13 24.96
CA GLU A 234 -7.06 8.78 23.69
C GLU A 234 -6.16 8.20 22.60
N LEU A 235 -6.74 7.79 21.48
CA LEU A 235 -6.04 7.37 20.29
C LEU A 235 -5.87 8.56 19.33
N LYS A 236 -4.65 8.74 18.82
CA LYS A 236 -4.30 9.80 17.85
C LYS A 236 -3.50 9.24 16.68
N VAL A 237 -3.58 9.93 15.55
CA VAL A 237 -2.66 9.72 14.43
C VAL A 237 -1.33 10.39 14.74
N SER A 238 -0.24 9.70 14.47
CA SER A 238 1.12 10.24 14.54
C SER A 238 1.79 10.13 13.18
N SER A 239 2.59 11.12 12.82
CA SER A 239 3.40 11.07 11.61
C SER A 239 4.71 10.34 11.87
N ASN A 240 5.10 9.47 10.93
CA ASN A 240 6.40 8.81 10.96
C ASN A 240 7.39 9.56 10.06
N PRO A 241 8.47 10.14 10.59
CA PRO A 241 9.44 10.88 9.78
C PRO A 241 10.15 10.04 8.71
N LEU A 242 10.33 8.74 8.95
CA LEU A 242 10.97 7.80 8.01
C LEU A 242 10.01 7.30 6.92
N HIS A 243 8.71 7.33 7.22
CA HIS A 243 7.68 6.83 6.32
C HIS A 243 6.47 7.77 6.34
N PRO A 244 6.54 8.95 5.71
CA PRO A 244 5.44 9.94 5.76
C PRO A 244 4.09 9.42 5.23
N LYS A 245 4.13 8.42 4.34
CA LYS A 245 2.93 7.75 3.83
C LYS A 245 2.39 6.67 4.76
N LYS A 246 3.13 6.28 5.81
CA LYS A 246 2.68 5.30 6.79
C LYS A 246 1.92 6.01 7.91
N ILE A 247 0.76 5.48 8.24
CA ILE A 247 -0.01 5.93 9.39
C ILE A 247 0.50 5.18 10.63
N ASP A 248 1.02 5.92 11.58
CA ASP A 248 1.29 5.42 12.92
C ASP A 248 0.20 5.93 13.86
N LEU A 249 -0.22 5.07 14.76
CA LEU A 249 -1.14 5.42 15.84
C LEU A 249 -0.40 5.50 17.16
N VAL A 250 -0.81 6.44 17.99
CA VAL A 250 -0.31 6.58 19.37
C VAL A 250 -1.47 6.55 20.34
N VAL A 251 -1.21 5.98 21.51
CA VAL A 251 -2.09 6.05 22.68
C VAL A 251 -1.58 7.17 23.56
N SER A 252 -2.41 8.16 23.83
CA SER A 252 -2.08 9.31 24.68
C SER A 252 -2.56 9.09 26.12
N PHE A 253 -1.64 9.27 27.06
CA PHE A 253 -1.88 9.25 28.51
C PHE A 253 -1.60 10.65 29.10
N GLY A 254 -2.31 11.66 28.60
CA GLY A 254 -2.03 13.05 28.94
C GLY A 254 -0.76 13.55 28.24
N ASP A 255 0.31 13.78 28.99
CA ASP A 255 1.59 14.28 28.44
C ASP A 255 2.51 13.17 27.86
N TYR A 256 2.09 11.92 27.94
CA TYR A 256 2.88 10.79 27.49
C TYR A 256 2.18 10.03 26.38
N GLU A 257 2.88 9.79 25.27
CA GLU A 257 2.37 9.05 24.12
C GLU A 257 3.17 7.76 23.91
N VAL A 258 2.46 6.68 23.60
CA VAL A 258 3.04 5.36 23.31
C VAL A 258 2.63 4.95 21.90
N GLY A 259 3.60 4.60 21.08
CA GLY A 259 3.35 4.05 19.73
C GLY A 259 2.51 2.76 19.81
N LEU A 260 1.46 2.71 19.01
CA LEU A 260 0.59 1.54 18.90
C LEU A 260 1.02 0.70 17.68
N LYS A 261 1.17 -0.60 17.89
CA LYS A 261 1.33 -1.51 16.75
C LYS A 261 0.02 -1.55 15.96
N THR A 262 0.11 -1.18 14.69
CA THR A 262 -1.06 -1.08 13.78
C THR A 262 -1.49 -2.44 13.22
N GLN A 263 -0.65 -3.46 13.31
CA GLN A 263 -0.92 -4.79 12.78
C GLN A 263 -1.97 -5.53 13.62
N GLY A 264 -3.03 -6.03 12.98
CA GLY A 264 -4.08 -6.81 13.63
C GLY A 264 -5.01 -6.01 14.54
N LEU A 265 -5.24 -4.74 14.24
CA LEU A 265 -6.15 -3.88 15.01
C LEU A 265 -7.63 -4.25 14.84
N GLY A 266 -7.99 -4.90 13.72
CA GLY A 266 -9.39 -5.21 13.40
C GLY A 266 -10.27 -3.98 13.24
N GLY A 267 -11.57 -4.19 13.06
CA GLY A 267 -12.55 -3.13 12.85
C GLY A 267 -12.26 -2.22 11.64
N SER A 268 -13.04 -1.18 11.49
CA SER A 268 -12.88 -0.23 10.37
C SER A 268 -11.52 0.47 10.36
N VAL A 269 -10.95 0.77 11.53
CA VAL A 269 -9.62 1.38 11.64
C VAL A 269 -8.54 0.44 11.11
N GLY A 270 -8.61 -0.86 11.46
CA GLY A 270 -7.70 -1.86 10.90
C GLY A 270 -7.85 -1.99 9.39
N GLY A 271 -9.10 -2.04 8.88
CA GLY A 271 -9.38 -2.11 7.45
C GLY A 271 -8.82 -0.93 6.66
N LEU A 272 -8.95 0.30 7.17
CA LEU A 272 -8.37 1.50 6.55
C LEU A 272 -6.84 1.46 6.51
N ILE A 273 -6.20 1.07 7.60
CA ILE A 273 -4.74 1.02 7.70
C ILE A 273 -4.17 -0.05 6.78
N ASP A 274 -4.78 -1.24 6.76
CA ASP A 274 -4.30 -2.34 5.94
C ASP A 274 -4.57 -2.08 4.45
N TYR A 275 -5.72 -1.50 4.07
CA TYR A 275 -5.94 -1.02 2.71
C TYR A 275 -4.84 -0.04 2.27
N ARG A 276 -4.50 0.95 3.11
CA ARG A 276 -3.46 1.92 2.77
C ARG A 276 -2.09 1.27 2.64
N SER A 277 -1.68 0.43 3.60
CA SER A 277 -0.33 -0.15 3.65
C SER A 277 -0.12 -1.25 2.62
N GLU A 278 -1.11 -2.08 2.37
CA GLU A 278 -1.01 -3.22 1.46
C GLU A 278 -1.36 -2.87 0.02
N PHE A 279 -2.41 -2.06 -0.19
CA PHE A 279 -2.92 -1.77 -1.52
C PHE A 279 -2.46 -0.42 -2.06
N SER A 280 -2.71 0.69 -1.36
CA SER A 280 -2.43 2.04 -1.89
C SER A 280 -0.93 2.26 -2.12
N VAL A 281 -0.09 1.89 -1.15
CA VAL A 281 1.37 1.96 -1.28
C VAL A 281 1.87 1.04 -2.41
N TYR A 282 1.29 -0.15 -2.55
CA TYR A 282 1.65 -1.06 -3.65
C TYR A 282 1.27 -0.48 -5.02
N ALA A 283 0.11 0.15 -5.14
CA ALA A 283 -0.35 0.79 -6.37
C ALA A 283 0.55 1.97 -6.78
N ASP A 284 0.86 2.90 -5.84
CA ASP A 284 1.77 4.02 -6.07
C ASP A 284 3.15 3.54 -6.54
N ARG A 285 3.74 2.56 -5.84
CA ARG A 285 5.05 2.02 -6.18
C ARG A 285 5.06 1.25 -7.50
N THR A 286 3.95 0.60 -7.87
CA THR A 286 3.83 -0.12 -9.15
C THR A 286 3.75 0.87 -10.30
N LEU A 287 2.94 1.93 -10.19
CA LEU A 287 2.88 3.01 -11.17
C LEU A 287 4.23 3.73 -11.29
N GLY A 288 4.91 3.97 -10.17
CA GLY A 288 6.23 4.58 -10.16
C GLY A 288 7.32 3.73 -10.81
N GLN A 289 7.34 2.42 -10.57
CA GLN A 289 8.26 1.49 -11.26
C GLN A 289 8.03 1.52 -12.78
N HIS A 290 6.76 1.59 -13.18
CA HIS A 290 6.35 1.69 -14.57
C HIS A 290 6.87 3.00 -15.22
N ALA A 291 6.69 4.13 -14.54
CA ALA A 291 7.15 5.43 -14.99
C ALA A 291 8.68 5.51 -15.13
N ILE A 292 9.40 4.95 -14.14
CA ILE A 292 10.87 4.86 -14.17
C ILE A 292 11.34 4.01 -15.35
N ALA A 293 10.74 2.85 -15.56
CA ALA A 293 11.13 1.95 -16.64
C ALA A 293 10.90 2.57 -18.02
N LEU A 294 9.76 3.24 -18.22
CA LEU A 294 9.47 4.00 -19.45
C LEU A 294 10.50 5.11 -19.67
N ALA A 295 10.70 5.98 -18.67
CA ALA A 295 11.59 7.13 -18.79
C ALA A 295 13.04 6.73 -19.05
N ASP A 296 13.57 5.78 -18.30
CA ASP A 296 14.94 5.29 -18.44
C ASP A 296 15.16 4.62 -19.81
N ALA A 297 14.26 3.75 -20.25
CA ALA A 297 14.39 3.09 -21.55
C ALA A 297 14.34 4.08 -22.71
N MET A 298 13.36 5.00 -22.69
CA MET A 298 13.20 6.02 -23.71
C MET A 298 14.39 6.99 -23.75
N ASN A 299 14.85 7.48 -22.60
CA ASN A 299 15.99 8.37 -22.48
C ASN A 299 17.28 7.69 -22.95
N THR A 300 17.51 6.46 -22.48
CA THR A 300 18.70 5.68 -22.85
C THR A 300 18.76 5.43 -24.36
N GLN A 301 17.62 5.11 -24.98
CA GLN A 301 17.57 4.91 -26.42
C GLN A 301 17.68 6.22 -27.20
N ASN A 302 17.01 7.30 -26.72
CA ASN A 302 17.07 8.59 -27.40
C ASN A 302 18.51 9.15 -27.49
N ARG A 303 19.30 8.99 -26.43
CA ARG A 303 20.71 9.42 -26.39
C ARG A 303 21.59 8.70 -27.43
N LYS A 304 21.18 7.56 -27.97
CA LYS A 304 21.93 6.77 -28.97
C LYS A 304 21.70 7.23 -30.40
N GLY A 305 20.83 8.19 -30.66
CA GLY A 305 20.52 8.72 -31.97
C GLY A 305 20.82 10.19 -32.11
N LEU A 306 20.57 10.72 -33.31
CA LEU A 306 20.60 12.15 -33.60
C LEU A 306 19.18 12.72 -33.71
N ASP A 307 18.97 13.90 -33.12
CA ASP A 307 17.75 14.69 -33.21
C ASP A 307 17.60 15.38 -34.59
N ALA A 308 16.56 16.21 -34.74
CA ALA A 308 16.34 16.92 -36.00
C ALA A 308 17.41 17.96 -36.34
N ASP A 309 18.16 18.45 -35.37
CA ASP A 309 19.26 19.40 -35.52
C ASP A 309 20.60 18.69 -35.73
N GLY A 310 20.62 17.35 -35.81
CA GLY A 310 21.84 16.55 -35.97
C GLY A 310 22.70 16.49 -34.71
N GLN A 311 22.12 16.78 -33.55
CA GLN A 311 22.77 16.67 -32.26
C GLN A 311 22.40 15.34 -31.60
N PHE A 312 23.25 14.83 -30.70
CA PHE A 312 22.86 13.68 -29.87
C PHE A 312 21.58 13.94 -29.10
N GLY A 313 20.68 12.96 -29.14
CA GLY A 313 19.44 13.01 -28.38
C GLY A 313 19.69 13.20 -26.89
N LYS A 314 18.85 14.02 -26.28
CA LYS A 314 18.84 14.28 -24.83
C LYS A 314 17.70 13.48 -24.19
N ASP A 315 17.55 13.64 -22.89
CA ASP A 315 16.43 13.01 -22.18
C ASP A 315 15.09 13.52 -22.71
N LEU A 316 14.22 12.60 -23.08
CA LEU A 316 12.83 12.89 -23.47
C LEU A 316 11.95 13.07 -22.24
N PHE A 317 12.20 12.29 -21.21
CA PHE A 317 11.46 12.32 -19.94
C PHE A 317 12.34 12.81 -18.81
N SER A 318 11.75 13.51 -17.87
CA SER A 318 12.34 13.83 -16.57
C SER A 318 11.68 12.99 -15.48
N LEU A 319 12.47 12.48 -14.56
CA LEU A 319 12.03 11.90 -13.31
C LEU A 319 12.30 12.92 -12.20
N GLY A 320 11.42 13.02 -11.23
CA GLY A 320 11.68 13.80 -10.03
C GLY A 320 12.81 13.21 -9.19
N ASP A 321 13.30 13.99 -8.26
CA ASP A 321 14.27 13.51 -7.27
C ASP A 321 13.64 12.46 -6.38
N ILE A 322 14.39 11.42 -6.03
CA ILE A 322 13.98 10.39 -5.08
C ILE A 322 14.02 11.02 -3.68
N ASN A 323 12.88 11.01 -2.99
CA ASN A 323 12.79 11.54 -1.64
C ASN A 323 13.57 10.66 -0.67
N VAL A 324 14.45 11.29 0.11
CA VAL A 324 15.19 10.65 1.20
C VAL A 324 14.63 11.15 2.52
N TYR A 325 14.21 10.21 3.36
CA TYR A 325 13.64 10.47 4.68
C TYR A 325 14.64 10.09 5.78
N SER A 326 14.53 10.73 6.92
CA SER A 326 15.41 10.49 8.06
C SER A 326 14.66 10.64 9.39
N THR A 327 15.24 10.16 10.49
CA THR A 327 14.73 10.39 11.83
C THR A 327 14.73 11.89 12.19
N ALA A 328 13.97 12.28 13.21
CA ALA A 328 13.87 13.69 13.63
C ALA A 328 15.24 14.30 13.99
N ASP A 329 16.15 13.50 14.54
CA ASP A 329 17.46 13.95 14.99
C ASP A 329 18.41 14.26 13.81
N ASN A 330 18.20 13.66 12.63
CA ASN A 330 19.03 13.83 11.45
C ASN A 330 18.29 14.40 10.21
N LEU A 331 17.07 14.92 10.36
CA LEU A 331 16.22 15.48 9.29
C LEU A 331 16.96 16.48 8.39
N ASN A 332 17.79 17.33 8.97
CA ASN A 332 18.56 18.31 8.19
C ASN A 332 19.64 17.68 7.32
N LYS A 333 20.11 16.50 7.67
CA LYS A 333 21.16 15.76 6.94
C LYS A 333 20.60 14.98 5.75
N ALA A 334 19.30 14.68 5.69
CA ALA A 334 18.67 14.03 4.53
C ALA A 334 18.86 14.83 3.24
N LYS A 335 18.99 16.15 3.32
CA LYS A 335 19.25 17.03 2.18
C LYS A 335 20.67 16.87 1.59
N ASP A 336 21.59 16.30 2.35
CA ASP A 336 22.95 16.04 1.93
C ASP A 336 23.08 14.69 1.16
N ILE A 337 21.96 13.98 0.98
CA ILE A 337 21.88 12.72 0.24
C ILE A 337 20.95 12.87 -0.95
N SER A 338 21.47 12.63 -2.14
CA SER A 338 20.70 12.59 -3.37
C SER A 338 20.80 11.20 -3.99
N VAL A 339 19.69 10.68 -4.45
CA VAL A 339 19.58 9.35 -5.07
C VAL A 339 18.86 9.51 -6.41
N ARG A 340 19.36 8.85 -7.44
CA ARG A 340 18.70 8.77 -8.75
C ARG A 340 18.83 7.37 -9.34
N VAL A 341 18.02 7.05 -10.33
CA VAL A 341 18.14 5.82 -11.09
C VAL A 341 19.34 5.92 -12.03
N SER A 342 20.20 4.89 -12.02
CA SER A 342 21.32 4.79 -12.98
C SER A 342 20.79 4.59 -14.39
N ALA A 343 21.32 5.34 -15.36
CA ALA A 343 20.88 5.26 -16.75
C ALA A 343 21.01 3.82 -17.31
N GLY A 344 19.94 3.32 -17.92
CA GLY A 344 19.85 1.98 -18.49
C GLY A 344 19.75 0.84 -17.45
N GLN A 345 19.48 1.15 -16.18
CA GLN A 345 19.43 0.17 -15.09
C GLN A 345 18.05 0.04 -14.43
N SER A 346 17.02 0.61 -15.02
CA SER A 346 15.65 0.59 -14.45
C SER A 346 15.12 -0.82 -14.19
N ALA A 347 15.56 -1.82 -14.94
CA ALA A 347 15.20 -3.22 -14.73
C ALA A 347 15.64 -3.78 -13.35
N LYS A 348 16.59 -3.12 -12.65
CA LYS A 348 17.03 -3.47 -11.30
C LYS A 348 16.24 -2.76 -10.20
N ILE A 349 15.45 -1.75 -10.56
CA ILE A 349 14.69 -0.97 -9.60
C ILE A 349 13.49 -1.77 -9.10
N THR A 350 13.47 -1.99 -7.80
CA THR A 350 12.40 -2.73 -7.12
C THR A 350 11.46 -1.78 -6.36
N LYS A 351 10.32 -2.31 -5.91
CA LYS A 351 9.34 -1.58 -5.08
C LYS A 351 9.70 -1.53 -3.59
N ASP A 352 10.91 -1.99 -3.25
CA ASP A 352 11.37 -2.06 -1.85
C ASP A 352 11.79 -0.69 -1.33
N THR A 353 11.72 -0.53 -0.01
CA THR A 353 12.33 0.58 0.71
C THR A 353 13.77 0.22 1.03
N TYR A 354 14.67 1.15 0.83
CA TYR A 354 16.09 1.01 1.13
C TYR A 354 16.44 1.84 2.36
N GLU A 355 17.28 1.28 3.21
CA GLU A 355 17.85 1.97 4.37
C GLU A 355 19.36 2.13 4.16
N LEU A 356 19.81 3.38 4.18
CA LEU A 356 21.20 3.77 4.13
C LEU A 356 21.64 4.20 5.53
N ASN A 357 22.73 3.63 6.02
CA ASN A 357 23.38 4.04 7.26
C ASN A 357 24.91 4.00 7.12
N ARG A 358 25.61 4.79 7.96
CA ARG A 358 27.05 4.76 8.08
C ARG A 358 27.45 3.70 9.09
N THR A 359 28.27 2.74 8.70
CA THR A 359 28.70 1.64 9.57
C THR A 359 30.08 1.87 10.19
N ASP A 360 30.97 2.57 9.48
CA ASP A 360 32.30 2.93 9.95
C ASP A 360 32.75 4.27 9.34
N ASP A 361 33.96 4.76 9.65
CA ASP A 361 34.41 6.11 9.26
C ASP A 361 34.26 6.43 7.77
N ASN A 362 34.50 5.47 6.88
CA ASN A 362 34.28 5.62 5.44
C ASN A 362 33.38 4.52 4.86
N LEU A 363 32.74 3.71 5.70
CA LEU A 363 31.94 2.58 5.24
C LEU A 363 30.46 2.86 5.42
N PHE A 364 29.71 2.75 4.33
CA PHE A 364 28.25 2.86 4.27
C PHE A 364 27.62 1.50 3.96
N SER A 365 26.40 1.33 4.39
CA SER A 365 25.61 0.14 4.18
C SER A 365 24.25 0.51 3.64
N ILE A 366 23.81 -0.17 2.57
CA ILE A 366 22.44 -0.11 2.07
C ILE A 366 21.81 -1.49 2.21
N LYS A 367 20.62 -1.55 2.78
CA LYS A 367 19.84 -2.77 2.90
C LYS A 367 18.39 -2.53 2.53
N LYS A 368 17.72 -3.55 2.03
CA LYS A 368 16.27 -3.52 1.85
C LYS A 368 15.59 -3.74 3.20
N VAL A 369 14.54 -2.98 3.46
CA VAL A 369 13.75 -3.08 4.69
C VAL A 369 12.26 -3.21 4.37
N ASN A 370 11.57 -3.98 5.21
CA ASN A 370 10.12 -4.06 5.16
C ASN A 370 9.46 -2.88 5.90
N ALA A 371 8.13 -2.86 5.96
CA ALA A 371 7.36 -1.80 6.61
C ALA A 371 7.66 -1.64 8.11
N GLU A 372 8.17 -2.70 8.78
CA GLU A 372 8.59 -2.68 10.19
C GLU A 372 10.06 -2.27 10.37
N GLY A 373 10.77 -1.87 9.29
CA GLY A 373 12.20 -1.51 9.33
C GLY A 373 13.14 -2.73 9.47
N LYS A 374 12.62 -3.96 9.32
CA LYS A 374 13.43 -5.17 9.42
C LYS A 374 14.08 -5.49 8.08
N SER A 375 15.39 -5.77 8.10
CA SER A 375 16.12 -6.15 6.89
C SER A 375 15.58 -7.44 6.28
N THR A 376 15.35 -7.42 4.97
CA THR A 376 14.88 -8.56 4.18
C THR A 376 15.99 -9.26 3.42
N ASP A 377 17.09 -8.54 3.13
CA ASP A 377 18.21 -9.03 2.34
C ASP A 377 19.58 -8.72 2.99
N LYS A 378 20.64 -9.29 2.40
CA LYS A 378 22.00 -8.98 2.80
C LYS A 378 22.34 -7.53 2.45
N ALA A 379 22.90 -6.79 3.40
CA ALA A 379 23.33 -5.43 3.19
C ALA A 379 24.48 -5.34 2.17
N ILE A 380 24.43 -4.35 1.31
CA ILE A 380 25.50 -3.96 0.40
C ILE A 380 26.34 -2.91 1.11
N THR A 381 27.63 -3.16 1.30
CA THR A 381 28.55 -2.23 1.93
C THR A 381 29.49 -1.63 0.90
N PHE A 382 29.76 -0.33 1.00
CA PHE A 382 30.63 0.38 0.06
C PHE A 382 31.36 1.54 0.76
N ASP A 383 32.52 1.88 0.21
CA ASP A 383 33.28 3.07 0.59
C ASP A 383 33.17 4.11 -0.54
N PRO A 384 32.49 5.24 -0.34
CA PRO A 384 32.32 6.29 -1.35
C PRO A 384 33.62 6.91 -1.86
N SER A 385 34.72 6.78 -1.10
CA SER A 385 36.04 7.32 -1.48
C SER A 385 36.73 6.45 -2.54
N LEU A 386 36.34 5.18 -2.64
CA LEU A 386 36.91 4.20 -3.58
C LEU A 386 36.09 4.11 -4.88
N LEU A 387 34.89 4.71 -4.93
CA LEU A 387 34.00 4.66 -6.09
C LEU A 387 34.26 5.84 -7.02
N GLN A 388 34.23 5.54 -8.32
CA GLN A 388 34.33 6.57 -9.35
C GLN A 388 33.08 7.46 -9.32
N LYS A 389 33.28 8.77 -9.26
CA LYS A 389 32.21 9.77 -9.28
C LYS A 389 32.08 10.39 -10.67
N ASP A 390 30.85 10.63 -11.09
CA ASP A 390 30.57 11.44 -12.28
C ASP A 390 30.87 12.95 -12.03
N ASN A 391 30.69 13.76 -13.08
CA ASN A 391 30.91 15.22 -13.03
C ASN A 391 29.97 15.94 -12.02
N ASN A 392 28.88 15.30 -11.58
CA ASN A 392 27.92 15.83 -10.62
C ASN A 392 28.12 15.24 -9.20
N GLY A 393 29.17 14.44 -9.00
CA GLY A 393 29.52 13.83 -7.71
C GLY A 393 28.75 12.55 -7.36
N TYR A 394 27.96 12.00 -8.29
CA TYR A 394 27.28 10.72 -8.08
C TYR A 394 28.21 9.54 -8.34
N PHE A 395 28.09 8.50 -7.54
CA PHE A 395 28.73 7.20 -7.74
C PHE A 395 27.68 6.10 -7.88
N LYS A 396 27.99 5.10 -8.68
CA LYS A 396 27.06 3.99 -9.00
C LYS A 396 27.09 2.90 -7.93
N ILE A 397 25.92 2.40 -7.61
CA ILE A 397 25.71 1.11 -6.90
C ILE A 397 25.08 0.14 -7.90
N ASP A 398 25.91 -0.52 -8.67
CA ASP A 398 25.48 -1.35 -9.82
C ASP A 398 24.50 -2.45 -9.43
N GLU A 399 24.62 -3.04 -8.23
CA GLU A 399 23.73 -4.07 -7.75
C GLU A 399 22.29 -3.59 -7.60
N LEU A 400 22.10 -2.30 -7.30
CA LEU A 400 20.78 -1.68 -7.07
C LEU A 400 20.25 -0.90 -8.28
N GLY A 401 21.10 -0.62 -9.28
CA GLY A 401 20.75 0.27 -10.38
C GLY A 401 20.53 1.72 -9.96
N LEU A 402 21.25 2.16 -8.93
CA LEU A 402 21.12 3.49 -8.35
C LEU A 402 22.45 4.24 -8.37
N ASP A 403 22.37 5.55 -8.62
CA ASP A 403 23.47 6.48 -8.41
C ASP A 403 23.19 7.28 -7.13
N ILE A 404 24.20 7.42 -6.28
CA ILE A 404 24.08 8.10 -5.00
C ILE A 404 25.12 9.21 -4.94
N ARG A 405 24.72 10.37 -4.39
CA ARG A 405 25.62 11.47 -4.04
C ARG A 405 25.46 11.75 -2.55
N LEU A 406 26.59 11.80 -1.86
CA LEU A 406 26.66 12.11 -0.44
C LEU A 406 27.42 13.46 -0.31
N ASP A 407 26.67 14.50 -0.01
CA ASP A 407 27.22 15.85 0.24
C ASP A 407 27.44 15.99 1.74
N GLY A 408 28.70 16.22 2.18
CA GLY A 408 29.00 16.37 3.60
C GLY A 408 29.06 15.05 4.38
N ILE A 409 29.75 14.05 3.83
CA ILE A 409 29.99 12.73 4.48
C ILE A 409 30.40 12.87 5.96
N ASP A 410 31.21 13.88 6.29
CA ASP A 410 31.70 14.14 7.65
C ASP A 410 30.59 14.53 8.65
N LYS A 411 29.41 14.91 8.15
CA LYS A 411 28.26 15.30 8.97
C LYS A 411 27.30 14.14 9.27
N ILE A 412 27.47 13.01 8.59
CA ILE A 412 26.64 11.83 8.77
C ILE A 412 27.23 10.97 9.88
N ASP A 413 26.51 10.79 10.97
CA ASP A 413 26.93 10.00 12.11
C ASP A 413 26.61 8.49 11.94
N LYS A 414 27.24 7.61 12.75
CA LYS A 414 27.03 6.16 12.66
C LYS A 414 25.60 5.72 13.02
N ASP A 415 24.88 6.51 13.80
CA ASP A 415 23.50 6.22 14.21
C ASP A 415 22.46 6.86 13.29
N ASP A 416 22.88 7.64 12.29
CA ASP A 416 21.98 8.26 11.34
C ASP A 416 21.39 7.22 10.40
N ILE A 417 20.06 7.22 10.28
CA ILE A 417 19.29 6.34 9.40
C ILE A 417 18.59 7.18 8.35
N PHE A 418 18.80 6.81 7.09
CA PHE A 418 18.13 7.40 5.93
C PHE A 418 17.38 6.32 5.18
N GLN A 419 16.13 6.61 4.81
CA GLN A 419 15.32 5.68 4.04
C GLN A 419 14.79 6.35 2.78
N PHE A 420 14.71 5.58 1.70
CA PHE A 420 14.16 6.01 0.43
C PHE A 420 13.55 4.83 -0.34
N THR A 421 12.55 5.14 -1.13
CA THR A 421 11.90 4.18 -2.04
C THR A 421 11.92 4.78 -3.44
N PRO A 422 12.73 4.27 -4.38
CA PRO A 422 12.91 4.88 -5.70
C PRO A 422 11.62 5.04 -6.50
N THR A 423 10.68 4.12 -6.30
CA THR A 423 9.42 4.07 -7.04
C THR A 423 8.30 4.92 -6.42
N GLU A 424 8.45 5.38 -5.17
CA GLU A 424 7.43 6.15 -4.48
C GLU A 424 7.27 7.54 -5.07
N GLY A 425 6.05 7.86 -5.55
CA GLY A 425 5.74 9.15 -6.17
C GLY A 425 6.35 9.39 -7.55
N ALA A 426 7.11 8.44 -8.11
CA ALA A 426 7.81 8.61 -9.39
C ALA A 426 6.84 8.80 -10.57
N ALA A 427 5.63 8.20 -10.51
CA ALA A 427 4.60 8.40 -11.54
C ALA A 427 4.03 9.82 -11.53
N ALA A 428 3.85 10.41 -10.35
CA ALA A 428 3.42 11.80 -10.21
C ALA A 428 4.50 12.80 -10.63
N ALA A 429 5.76 12.43 -10.47
CA ALA A 429 6.92 13.28 -10.78
C ALA A 429 7.40 13.13 -12.24
N LEU A 430 6.87 12.16 -13.00
CA LEU A 430 7.21 11.97 -14.40
C LEU A 430 6.85 13.21 -15.22
N GLY A 431 7.78 13.71 -16.03
CA GLY A 431 7.55 14.85 -16.91
C GLY A 431 8.20 14.65 -18.28
N LEU A 432 7.89 15.51 -19.25
CA LEU A 432 8.67 15.63 -20.45
C LEU A 432 9.80 16.63 -20.24
N ALA A 433 11.03 16.21 -20.51
CA ALA A 433 12.22 17.08 -20.52
C ALA A 433 12.30 17.88 -21.83
N SER A 434 11.83 17.32 -22.93
CA SER A 434 11.80 17.94 -24.25
C SER A 434 10.62 18.91 -24.40
N ARG A 435 10.81 20.01 -25.15
CA ARG A 435 9.77 21.03 -25.37
C ARG A 435 8.98 20.85 -26.68
N ASN A 436 9.55 20.10 -27.62
CA ASN A 436 8.96 19.88 -28.95
C ASN A 436 9.40 18.52 -29.52
N GLY A 437 8.81 18.13 -30.63
CA GLY A 437 9.09 16.85 -31.29
C GLY A 437 10.47 16.76 -31.96
N GLU A 438 11.16 17.86 -32.19
CA GLU A 438 12.48 17.89 -32.82
C GLU A 438 13.54 17.20 -31.96
N ALA A 439 13.34 17.18 -30.62
CA ALA A 439 14.23 16.49 -29.69
C ALA A 439 14.17 14.95 -29.75
N ILE A 440 13.21 14.37 -30.47
CA ILE A 440 13.14 12.92 -30.66
C ILE A 440 14.25 12.51 -31.64
N ALA A 441 15.25 11.77 -31.18
CA ALA A 441 16.39 11.34 -31.96
C ALA A 441 16.00 10.11 -32.81
N LEU A 442 15.69 10.30 -34.08
CA LEU A 442 15.26 9.25 -34.96
C LEU A 442 16.40 8.63 -35.78
N SER A 443 17.44 9.42 -36.11
CA SER A 443 18.52 9.01 -36.96
C SER A 443 19.64 8.29 -36.20
N ALA A 444 20.37 7.43 -36.89
CA ALA A 444 21.60 6.85 -36.35
C ALA A 444 22.67 7.92 -36.12
N PRO A 445 23.60 7.73 -35.16
CA PRO A 445 24.69 8.68 -34.91
C PRO A 445 25.82 8.55 -35.95
N ILE A 446 25.83 7.49 -36.76
CA ILE A 446 26.80 7.20 -37.81
C ILE A 446 26.13 6.66 -39.06
N GLY A 447 26.71 6.96 -40.18
CA GLY A 447 26.37 6.35 -41.45
C GLY A 447 27.45 5.35 -41.89
N VAL A 448 27.04 4.41 -42.77
CA VAL A 448 27.92 3.42 -43.34
C VAL A 448 27.86 3.49 -44.88
N SER A 449 28.99 3.24 -45.54
CA SER A 449 29.03 3.24 -47.00
C SER A 449 29.83 2.06 -47.55
N THR A 450 29.38 1.54 -48.68
CA THR A 450 30.03 0.49 -49.43
C THR A 450 30.92 1.12 -50.50
N GLY A 451 32.19 0.70 -50.58
CA GLY A 451 33.12 1.23 -51.56
C GLY A 451 32.61 1.03 -52.99
N SER A 452 32.79 2.04 -53.86
CA SER A 452 32.36 1.99 -55.27
C SER A 452 33.12 0.95 -56.08
N ASP A 453 34.33 0.62 -55.65
CA ASP A 453 35.25 -0.30 -56.37
C ASP A 453 35.16 -1.74 -55.83
N ASN A 454 34.20 -2.01 -54.93
CA ASN A 454 34.01 -3.33 -54.39
C ASN A 454 33.63 -4.36 -55.47
N LEU A 455 34.24 -5.55 -55.37
CA LEU A 455 34.06 -6.63 -56.35
C LEU A 455 32.90 -7.56 -56.01
N SER A 456 32.35 -7.47 -54.81
CA SER A 456 31.17 -8.22 -54.36
C SER A 456 29.92 -7.33 -54.32
N ASP A 457 28.74 -7.97 -54.23
CA ASP A 457 27.46 -7.30 -54.00
C ASP A 457 27.19 -7.10 -52.50
N ALA A 458 28.21 -7.32 -51.66
CA ALA A 458 28.10 -7.17 -50.21
C ALA A 458 27.87 -5.71 -49.82
N ARG A 459 26.90 -5.50 -48.96
CA ARG A 459 26.55 -4.15 -48.43
C ARG A 459 26.74 -4.13 -46.94
N ILE A 460 27.32 -3.04 -46.45
CA ILE A 460 27.45 -2.80 -45.02
C ILE A 460 26.15 -2.19 -44.47
N SER A 461 25.81 -2.56 -43.28
CA SER A 461 24.72 -1.96 -42.49
C SER A 461 25.16 -1.75 -41.06
N LEU A 462 24.65 -0.70 -40.43
CA LEU A 462 24.75 -0.49 -38.98
C LEU A 462 23.89 -1.57 -38.30
N THR A 463 24.48 -2.29 -37.34
CA THR A 463 23.79 -3.38 -36.63
C THR A 463 23.23 -2.90 -35.30
N SER A 464 24.04 -2.17 -34.52
CA SER A 464 23.66 -1.68 -33.21
C SER A 464 24.45 -0.43 -32.84
N VAL A 465 23.85 0.40 -31.97
CA VAL A 465 24.51 1.46 -31.25
C VAL A 465 24.30 1.18 -29.76
N THR A 466 25.39 0.93 -29.06
CA THR A 466 25.35 0.54 -27.64
C THR A 466 25.68 1.71 -26.72
N ASN A 467 26.63 2.57 -27.14
CA ASN A 467 27.13 3.68 -26.33
C ASN A 467 27.54 4.86 -27.21
N THR A 468 27.09 6.06 -26.86
CA THR A 468 27.47 7.32 -27.52
C THR A 468 28.13 8.33 -26.58
N ASP A 469 28.44 7.89 -25.34
CA ASP A 469 29.09 8.75 -24.34
C ASP A 469 30.53 9.07 -24.80
N PRO A 470 30.89 10.36 -24.94
CA PRO A 470 32.22 10.78 -25.37
C PRO A 470 33.36 10.31 -24.46
N GLU A 471 33.10 10.03 -23.20
CA GLU A 471 34.13 9.59 -22.24
C GLU A 471 34.43 8.10 -22.34
N THR A 472 33.47 7.29 -22.87
CA THR A 472 33.54 5.83 -22.84
C THR A 472 33.27 5.16 -24.18
N SER A 473 33.18 5.94 -25.26
CA SER A 473 32.98 5.43 -26.64
C SER A 473 33.87 6.12 -27.65
N ALA A 474 33.74 5.75 -28.91
CA ALA A 474 34.46 6.36 -30.03
C ALA A 474 33.85 7.69 -30.50
N PHE A 475 32.75 8.16 -29.91
CA PHE A 475 32.10 9.40 -30.27
C PHE A 475 32.70 10.60 -29.55
N SER A 476 32.82 11.72 -30.23
CA SER A 476 33.17 13.03 -29.65
C SER A 476 31.90 13.77 -29.21
N SER A 477 32.04 14.76 -28.34
CA SER A 477 30.94 15.59 -27.83
C SER A 477 30.19 16.38 -28.90
N ASP A 478 30.82 16.60 -30.09
CA ASP A 478 30.22 17.29 -31.24
C ASP A 478 29.51 16.32 -32.21
N GLY A 479 29.41 15.04 -31.88
CA GLY A 479 28.77 14.01 -32.70
C GLY A 479 29.70 13.35 -33.73
N SER A 480 30.95 13.80 -33.88
CA SER A 480 31.91 13.16 -34.77
C SER A 480 32.53 11.90 -34.14
N LEU A 481 33.15 11.06 -34.97
CA LEU A 481 34.00 9.98 -34.50
C LEU A 481 35.41 10.46 -34.23
N TYR A 482 36.03 10.01 -33.14
CA TYR A 482 37.43 10.26 -32.90
C TYR A 482 38.28 9.69 -34.04
N PRO A 483 39.37 10.37 -34.50
CA PRO A 483 40.25 9.87 -35.57
C PRO A 483 40.85 8.50 -35.26
N SER A 484 40.94 8.11 -34.00
CA SER A 484 41.42 6.80 -33.56
C SER A 484 40.33 5.68 -33.63
N ALA A 485 39.06 6.04 -33.86
CA ALA A 485 37.96 5.13 -33.91
C ALA A 485 38.00 4.21 -35.18
N PRO A 486 37.22 3.12 -35.22
CA PRO A 486 36.99 2.35 -36.42
C PRO A 486 36.31 3.20 -37.51
N HIS A 487 37.00 3.43 -38.66
CA HIS A 487 36.47 4.19 -39.79
C HIS A 487 36.36 3.35 -41.06
N LYS A 488 37.13 2.25 -41.16
CA LYS A 488 37.19 1.43 -42.36
C LYS A 488 37.32 -0.03 -42.02
N ILE A 489 36.61 -0.87 -42.78
CA ILE A 489 36.72 -2.34 -42.76
C ILE A 489 37.19 -2.75 -44.13
N TYR A 490 38.36 -3.35 -44.21
CA TYR A 490 39.00 -3.76 -45.46
C TYR A 490 39.18 -5.30 -45.50
N PHE A 491 38.64 -5.96 -46.50
CA PHE A 491 38.73 -7.42 -46.66
C PHE A 491 40.00 -7.82 -47.38
N THR A 492 40.91 -8.48 -46.66
CA THR A 492 42.17 -9.02 -47.22
C THR A 492 41.95 -10.38 -47.90
N SER A 493 40.87 -11.10 -47.55
CA SER A 493 40.37 -12.31 -48.20
C SER A 493 38.87 -12.43 -47.96
N PRO A 494 38.15 -13.38 -48.63
CA PRO A 494 36.72 -13.57 -48.35
C PRO A 494 36.38 -13.94 -46.91
N SER A 495 37.36 -14.41 -46.12
CA SER A 495 37.19 -14.81 -44.72
C SER A 495 38.07 -14.06 -43.74
N SER A 496 38.72 -12.94 -44.17
CA SER A 496 39.60 -12.17 -43.30
C SER A 496 39.48 -10.67 -43.58
N TYR A 497 39.41 -9.88 -42.56
CA TYR A 497 39.34 -8.42 -42.66
C TYR A 497 40.23 -7.71 -41.63
N VAL A 498 40.51 -6.46 -41.91
CA VAL A 498 41.23 -5.55 -41.05
C VAL A 498 40.32 -4.35 -40.76
N VAL A 499 40.28 -3.92 -39.51
CA VAL A 499 39.63 -2.70 -39.09
C VAL A 499 40.70 -1.61 -39.02
N GLN A 500 40.44 -0.46 -39.62
CA GLN A 500 41.37 0.65 -39.70
C GLN A 500 40.73 1.95 -39.17
N ASN A 501 41.56 2.83 -38.60
CA ASN A 501 41.16 4.17 -38.23
C ASN A 501 41.12 5.13 -39.43
N SER A 502 40.80 6.43 -39.21
CA SER A 502 40.74 7.46 -40.26
C SER A 502 42.07 7.66 -41.02
N SER A 503 43.20 7.37 -40.38
CA SER A 503 44.56 7.50 -40.96
C SER A 503 45.03 6.20 -41.64
N GLY A 504 44.19 5.16 -41.70
CA GLY A 504 44.54 3.85 -42.30
C GLY A 504 45.39 2.95 -41.38
N VAL A 505 45.56 3.34 -40.11
CA VAL A 505 46.28 2.48 -39.15
C VAL A 505 45.38 1.30 -38.74
N GLU A 506 45.95 0.10 -38.77
CA GLU A 506 45.30 -1.12 -38.35
C GLU A 506 44.99 -1.12 -36.85
N LEU A 507 43.73 -1.28 -36.49
CA LEU A 507 43.25 -1.38 -35.09
C LEU A 507 43.11 -2.83 -34.67
N ALA A 508 42.61 -3.68 -35.61
CA ALA A 508 42.43 -5.11 -35.38
C ALA A 508 42.42 -5.86 -36.70
N LYS A 509 42.83 -7.15 -36.65
CA LYS A 509 42.75 -8.09 -37.75
C LYS A 509 41.99 -9.33 -37.33
N VAL A 510 41.03 -9.75 -38.14
CA VAL A 510 40.20 -10.94 -37.88
C VAL A 510 40.37 -11.93 -39.05
N GLU A 511 40.59 -13.19 -38.70
CA GLU A 511 40.79 -14.28 -39.68
C GLU A 511 39.75 -15.38 -39.45
N ASN A 512 39.51 -16.18 -40.52
CA ASN A 512 38.58 -17.34 -40.52
C ASN A 512 37.13 -16.97 -40.17
N VAL A 513 36.65 -15.82 -40.66
CA VAL A 513 35.26 -15.37 -40.48
C VAL A 513 34.35 -16.18 -41.42
N ILE A 514 33.29 -16.73 -40.82
CA ILE A 514 32.26 -17.48 -41.54
C ILE A 514 30.96 -16.67 -41.62
N GLU A 515 30.67 -15.86 -40.58
CA GLU A 515 29.51 -14.98 -40.48
C GLU A 515 29.95 -13.53 -40.46
N PHE A 516 29.28 -12.70 -41.26
CA PHE A 516 29.65 -11.28 -41.44
C PHE A 516 28.76 -10.33 -40.62
N SER A 517 28.09 -10.82 -39.58
CA SER A 517 27.40 -10.03 -38.57
C SER A 517 28.38 -9.60 -37.49
N ASN A 518 28.13 -8.43 -36.87
CA ASN A 518 28.85 -7.90 -35.71
C ASN A 518 30.38 -7.91 -35.89
N LEU A 519 30.85 -7.24 -36.92
CA LEU A 519 32.26 -7.27 -37.29
C LEU A 519 33.18 -6.61 -36.26
N LEU A 520 32.72 -5.56 -35.57
CA LEU A 520 33.53 -4.92 -34.53
C LEU A 520 33.57 -5.73 -33.24
N GLU A 521 32.49 -6.47 -32.89
CA GLU A 521 32.49 -7.41 -31.77
C GLU A 521 33.50 -8.53 -32.00
N LYS A 522 33.51 -9.12 -33.23
CA LYS A 522 34.47 -10.14 -33.62
C LYS A 522 35.92 -9.62 -33.64
N ALA A 523 36.10 -8.32 -33.86
CA ALA A 523 37.39 -7.64 -33.77
C ALA A 523 37.79 -7.23 -32.34
N GLY A 524 36.89 -7.41 -31.33
CA GLY A 524 37.12 -6.98 -29.95
C GLY A 524 37.02 -5.46 -29.75
N LEU A 525 36.45 -4.73 -30.71
CA LEU A 525 36.40 -3.25 -30.71
C LEU A 525 35.01 -2.68 -30.42
N SER A 526 33.95 -3.48 -30.41
CA SER A 526 32.56 -3.02 -30.32
C SER A 526 32.28 -2.19 -29.05
N ASN A 527 32.82 -2.60 -27.91
CA ASN A 527 32.64 -1.88 -26.64
C ASN A 527 33.30 -0.49 -26.65
N GLU A 528 34.51 -0.38 -27.17
CA GLU A 528 35.23 0.87 -27.28
C GLU A 528 34.66 1.79 -28.39
N ALA A 529 34.17 1.17 -29.48
CA ALA A 529 33.52 1.90 -30.56
C ALA A 529 32.16 2.47 -30.13
N GLY A 530 31.39 1.73 -29.34
CA GLY A 530 30.01 2.05 -28.96
C GLY A 530 29.00 1.74 -30.06
N PHE A 531 29.41 1.04 -31.12
CA PHE A 531 28.55 0.58 -32.23
C PHE A 531 29.08 -0.69 -32.86
N ASP A 532 28.26 -1.37 -33.68
CA ASP A 532 28.67 -2.50 -34.49
C ASP A 532 28.05 -2.47 -35.88
N VAL A 533 28.71 -3.11 -36.81
CA VAL A 533 28.32 -3.19 -38.22
C VAL A 533 28.34 -4.62 -38.76
N SER A 534 27.50 -4.88 -39.75
CA SER A 534 27.41 -6.15 -40.42
C SER A 534 27.48 -5.99 -41.94
N VAL A 535 27.89 -7.04 -42.62
CA VAL A 535 27.92 -7.10 -44.07
C VAL A 535 26.97 -8.20 -44.57
N SER A 536 26.15 -7.91 -45.58
CA SER A 536 25.00 -8.72 -46.00
C SER A 536 25.35 -10.05 -46.67
N SER A 537 26.54 -10.19 -47.25
CA SER A 537 26.98 -11.38 -47.97
C SER A 537 28.50 -11.50 -47.93
N MET A 538 29.05 -12.62 -48.46
CA MET A 538 30.49 -12.87 -48.48
C MET A 538 31.22 -11.82 -49.30
N PRO A 539 32.11 -11.02 -48.69
CA PRO A 539 32.95 -10.07 -49.41
C PRO A 539 34.05 -10.74 -50.23
N LYS A 540 34.65 -9.97 -51.11
CA LYS A 540 35.84 -10.39 -51.87
C LYS A 540 37.08 -9.68 -51.34
N ARG A 541 38.22 -10.20 -51.69
CA ARG A 541 39.50 -9.55 -51.42
C ARG A 541 39.52 -8.17 -52.08
N GLY A 542 39.85 -7.14 -51.34
CA GLY A 542 39.91 -5.77 -51.79
C GLY A 542 38.63 -4.97 -51.51
N ASP A 543 37.55 -5.63 -51.09
CA ASP A 543 36.33 -4.91 -50.72
C ASP A 543 36.54 -4.06 -49.47
N GLU A 544 36.01 -2.84 -49.54
CA GLU A 544 36.17 -1.79 -48.53
C GLU A 544 34.80 -1.27 -48.12
N PHE A 545 34.64 -1.10 -46.82
CA PHE A 545 33.44 -0.54 -46.21
C PHE A 545 33.87 0.58 -45.25
N SER A 546 33.18 1.74 -45.32
CA SER A 546 33.51 2.90 -44.51
C SER A 546 32.41 3.20 -43.52
N VAL A 547 32.82 3.71 -42.35
CA VAL A 547 31.97 4.22 -41.28
C VAL A 547 32.33 5.67 -41.02
N GLY A 548 31.32 6.53 -40.89
CA GLY A 548 31.57 7.95 -40.65
C GLY A 548 30.28 8.73 -40.46
N THR A 549 30.36 9.99 -40.09
CA THR A 549 29.22 10.86 -39.86
C THR A 549 28.67 11.49 -41.15
N ASP A 550 29.45 11.53 -42.22
CA ASP A 550 29.07 12.18 -43.50
C ASP A 550 28.05 11.42 -44.34
N ASN A 551 27.77 10.16 -43.98
CA ASN A 551 26.94 9.25 -44.76
C ASN A 551 25.55 8.98 -44.14
N ILE A 552 25.12 9.82 -43.21
CA ILE A 552 23.79 9.68 -42.56
C ILE A 552 22.75 10.26 -43.53
N GLY A 553 21.76 9.43 -43.92
CA GLY A 553 20.66 9.87 -44.77
C GLY A 553 19.71 10.79 -44.04
N GLN A 554 19.17 11.82 -44.75
CA GLN A 554 18.19 12.75 -44.14
C GLN A 554 16.89 12.05 -43.66
N SER A 555 16.57 10.88 -44.26
CA SER A 555 15.41 10.08 -43.89
C SER A 555 15.79 8.84 -43.06
N ASP A 556 16.97 8.86 -42.44
CA ASP A 556 17.37 7.75 -41.57
C ASP A 556 16.46 7.67 -40.32
N ASN A 557 16.03 6.47 -40.03
CA ASN A 557 15.11 6.16 -38.92
C ASN A 557 15.61 5.04 -38.02
N PHE A 558 16.89 4.72 -38.08
CA PHE A 558 17.48 3.59 -37.35
C PHE A 558 17.18 3.65 -35.85
N ASN A 559 17.45 4.80 -35.24
CA ASN A 559 17.21 4.97 -33.79
C ASN A 559 15.70 5.08 -33.47
N GLY A 560 14.92 5.66 -34.38
CA GLY A 560 13.47 5.73 -34.25
C GLY A 560 12.79 4.37 -34.25
N LEU A 561 13.28 3.42 -35.07
CA LEU A 561 12.81 2.05 -35.03
C LEU A 561 13.16 1.36 -33.71
N ALA A 562 14.35 1.62 -33.17
CA ALA A 562 14.76 1.10 -31.87
C ALA A 562 13.92 1.71 -30.72
N LEU A 563 13.56 3.01 -30.79
CA LEU A 563 12.64 3.66 -29.85
C LEU A 563 11.24 3.02 -29.91
N ALA A 564 10.72 2.74 -31.10
CA ALA A 564 9.42 2.08 -31.24
C ALA A 564 9.44 0.63 -30.76
N ASP A 565 10.56 -0.10 -30.91
CA ASP A 565 10.70 -1.49 -30.47
C ASP A 565 10.73 -1.64 -28.93
N LEU A 566 10.97 -0.57 -28.17
CA LEU A 566 10.88 -0.59 -26.71
C LEU A 566 9.51 -1.09 -26.20
N GLN A 567 8.45 -0.95 -27.00
CA GLN A 567 7.14 -1.51 -26.71
C GLN A 567 7.17 -3.02 -26.45
N ASN A 568 8.03 -3.74 -27.20
CA ASN A 568 8.13 -5.20 -27.16
C ASN A 568 9.16 -5.69 -26.13
N GLN A 569 9.97 -4.79 -25.57
CA GLN A 569 11.02 -5.16 -24.64
C GLN A 569 10.51 -5.37 -23.22
N SER A 570 11.14 -6.30 -22.51
CA SER A 570 10.84 -6.59 -21.10
C SER A 570 11.50 -5.57 -20.18
N LEU A 571 10.91 -4.40 -20.07
CA LEU A 571 11.46 -3.26 -19.34
C LEU A 571 11.23 -3.34 -17.82
N ILE A 572 10.19 -4.05 -17.38
CA ILE A 572 9.86 -4.21 -15.95
C ILE A 572 10.51 -5.48 -15.42
N ASP A 573 11.42 -5.34 -14.46
CA ASP A 573 12.19 -6.43 -13.83
C ASP A 573 12.91 -7.35 -14.84
N GLY A 574 13.10 -6.89 -16.09
CA GLY A 574 13.61 -7.71 -17.19
C GLY A 574 12.67 -8.85 -17.64
N LYS A 575 11.39 -8.83 -17.22
CA LYS A 575 10.45 -9.97 -17.42
C LYS A 575 9.17 -9.61 -18.16
N ALA A 576 8.72 -8.39 -18.05
CA ALA A 576 7.43 -7.96 -18.61
C ALA A 576 7.55 -6.67 -19.43
N THR A 577 6.77 -6.59 -20.51
CA THR A 577 6.58 -5.32 -21.24
C THR A 577 5.73 -4.36 -20.39
N LEU A 578 5.74 -3.08 -20.73
CA LEU A 578 4.91 -2.07 -20.06
C LEU A 578 3.43 -2.46 -20.06
N VAL A 579 2.88 -2.82 -21.23
CA VAL A 579 1.47 -3.22 -21.38
C VAL A 579 1.14 -4.45 -20.53
N LYS A 580 1.97 -5.48 -20.56
CA LYS A 580 1.76 -6.70 -19.80
C LYS A 580 1.84 -6.47 -18.29
N SER A 581 2.76 -5.62 -17.84
CA SER A 581 2.92 -5.29 -16.44
C SER A 581 1.70 -4.53 -15.90
N PHE A 582 1.21 -3.53 -16.64
CA PHE A 582 0.01 -2.78 -16.24
C PHE A 582 -1.25 -3.67 -16.24
N SER A 583 -1.44 -4.51 -17.27
CA SER A 583 -2.55 -5.48 -17.28
C SER A 583 -2.48 -6.45 -16.09
N GLY A 584 -1.26 -6.87 -15.70
CA GLY A 584 -1.04 -7.69 -14.51
C GLY A 584 -1.41 -6.95 -13.22
N PHE A 585 -1.10 -5.65 -13.14
CA PHE A 585 -1.49 -4.81 -12.01
C PHE A 585 -3.02 -4.70 -11.89
N ILE A 586 -3.74 -4.39 -12.98
CA ILE A 586 -5.21 -4.32 -12.96
C ILE A 586 -5.84 -5.68 -12.58
N SER A 587 -5.29 -6.78 -13.12
CA SER A 587 -5.75 -8.13 -12.75
C SER A 587 -5.53 -8.44 -11.25
N TYR A 588 -4.41 -7.98 -10.68
CA TYR A 588 -4.17 -8.09 -9.23
C TYR A 588 -5.19 -7.30 -8.42
N VAL A 589 -5.51 -6.05 -8.84
CA VAL A 589 -6.52 -5.22 -8.18
C VAL A 589 -7.87 -5.92 -8.16
N GLY A 590 -8.39 -6.34 -9.31
CA GLY A 590 -9.68 -7.04 -9.40
C GLY A 590 -9.73 -8.36 -8.62
N SER A 591 -8.63 -9.14 -8.64
CA SER A 591 -8.53 -10.37 -7.86
C SER A 591 -8.54 -10.11 -6.36
N LYS A 592 -7.82 -9.06 -5.90
CA LYS A 592 -7.79 -8.67 -4.48
C LYS A 592 -9.15 -8.14 -4.02
N THR A 593 -9.83 -7.37 -4.89
CA THR A 593 -11.19 -6.88 -4.62
C THR A 593 -12.16 -8.04 -4.40
N ALA A 594 -12.16 -9.04 -5.30
CA ALA A 594 -13.01 -10.22 -5.19
C ALA A 594 -12.68 -11.10 -3.95
N GLU A 595 -11.40 -11.20 -3.58
CA GLU A 595 -10.96 -11.89 -2.35
C GLU A 595 -11.54 -11.21 -1.12
N ILE A 596 -11.41 -9.88 -1.01
CA ILE A 596 -11.89 -9.10 0.14
C ILE A 596 -13.43 -9.09 0.21
N GLU A 597 -14.13 -9.00 -0.94
CA GLU A 597 -15.58 -9.13 -1.03
C GLU A 597 -16.04 -10.47 -0.44
N GLY A 598 -15.43 -11.59 -0.85
CA GLY A 598 -15.78 -12.91 -0.32
C GLY A 598 -15.53 -13.03 1.20
N HIS A 599 -14.52 -12.34 1.74
CA HIS A 599 -14.30 -12.27 3.18
C HIS A 599 -15.33 -11.39 3.89
N ALA A 600 -15.74 -10.27 3.29
CA ALA A 600 -16.78 -9.40 3.83
C ALA A 600 -18.11 -10.15 3.93
N ASP A 601 -18.57 -10.79 2.85
CA ASP A 601 -19.80 -11.58 2.81
C ASP A 601 -19.81 -12.72 3.85
N SER A 602 -18.71 -13.45 3.94
CA SER A 602 -18.57 -14.55 4.89
C SER A 602 -18.61 -14.06 6.34
N SER A 603 -17.93 -12.94 6.64
CA SER A 603 -17.89 -12.37 7.98
C SER A 603 -19.23 -11.73 8.38
N GLU A 604 -19.99 -11.17 7.43
CA GLU A 604 -21.37 -10.70 7.67
C GLU A 604 -22.29 -11.83 8.13
N ILE A 605 -22.25 -12.98 7.45
CA ILE A 605 -23.04 -14.15 7.81
C ILE A 605 -22.70 -14.61 9.23
N VAL A 606 -21.40 -14.71 9.56
CA VAL A 606 -20.93 -15.12 10.89
C VAL A 606 -21.37 -14.14 11.96
N MET A 607 -21.23 -12.83 11.72
CA MET A 607 -21.68 -11.78 12.63
C MET A 607 -23.19 -11.89 12.89
N ASN A 608 -24.00 -12.03 11.83
CA ASN A 608 -25.45 -12.14 11.95
C ASN A 608 -25.87 -13.39 12.73
N GLU A 609 -25.21 -14.54 12.56
CA GLU A 609 -25.47 -15.75 13.37
C GLU A 609 -25.11 -15.55 14.84
N SER A 610 -23.99 -14.86 15.13
CA SER A 610 -23.61 -14.55 16.51
C SER A 610 -24.59 -13.59 17.19
N ILE A 611 -25.09 -12.60 16.46
CA ILE A 611 -26.16 -11.70 16.94
C ILE A 611 -27.44 -12.52 17.21
N ALA A 612 -27.86 -13.36 16.28
CA ALA A 612 -29.02 -14.21 16.45
C ALA A 612 -28.87 -15.17 17.65
N ARG A 613 -27.66 -15.68 17.91
CA ARG A 613 -27.36 -16.51 19.09
C ARG A 613 -27.50 -15.71 20.39
N ARG A 614 -26.99 -14.47 20.42
CA ARG A 614 -27.17 -13.58 21.57
C ARG A 614 -28.65 -13.31 21.82
N ASP A 615 -29.42 -13.02 20.77
CA ASP A 615 -30.84 -12.67 20.88
C ASP A 615 -31.67 -13.84 21.39
N ARG A 616 -31.38 -15.07 21.00
CA ARG A 616 -32.03 -16.25 21.58
C ARG A 616 -31.83 -16.39 23.10
N LEU A 617 -30.74 -15.83 23.65
CA LEU A 617 -30.46 -15.91 25.09
C LEU A 617 -30.92 -14.66 25.85
N SER A 618 -30.75 -13.49 25.24
CA SER A 618 -30.83 -12.22 25.95
C SER A 618 -31.97 -11.30 25.48
N ALA A 619 -32.57 -11.55 24.31
CA ALA A 619 -33.67 -10.72 23.83
C ALA A 619 -34.99 -11.06 24.53
N VAL A 620 -35.89 -10.09 24.55
CA VAL A 620 -37.25 -10.24 25.11
C VAL A 620 -38.15 -10.94 24.09
N SER A 621 -38.81 -12.03 24.51
CA SER A 621 -39.89 -12.67 23.74
C SER A 621 -41.22 -12.25 24.34
N LEU A 622 -42.07 -11.57 23.59
CA LEU A 622 -43.41 -11.16 24.03
C LEU A 622 -44.27 -12.33 24.44
N ASP A 623 -44.16 -13.48 23.74
CA ASP A 623 -44.92 -14.68 24.06
C ASP A 623 -44.51 -15.24 25.43
N GLU A 624 -43.21 -15.31 25.71
CA GLU A 624 -42.72 -15.77 27.00
C GLU A 624 -43.09 -14.80 28.13
N GLU A 625 -42.98 -13.48 27.90
CA GLU A 625 -43.36 -12.51 28.91
C GLU A 625 -44.88 -12.51 29.16
N ALA A 626 -45.74 -12.73 28.15
CA ALA A 626 -47.16 -12.87 28.35
C ALA A 626 -47.52 -14.11 29.23
N VAL A 627 -46.85 -15.24 28.97
CA VAL A 627 -47.00 -16.45 29.82
C VAL A 627 -46.52 -16.20 31.24
N ASN A 628 -45.36 -15.52 31.40
CA ASN A 628 -44.79 -15.15 32.69
C ASN A 628 -45.73 -14.22 33.46
N LEU A 629 -46.32 -13.22 32.79
CA LEU A 629 -47.27 -12.27 33.39
C LEU A 629 -48.47 -12.99 33.97
N LEU A 630 -49.10 -13.89 33.17
CA LEU A 630 -50.23 -14.70 33.63
C LEU A 630 -49.87 -15.58 34.83
N LYS A 631 -48.71 -16.24 34.78
CA LYS A 631 -48.19 -17.08 35.88
C LYS A 631 -47.99 -16.29 37.17
N TYR A 632 -47.38 -15.09 37.07
CA TYR A 632 -47.09 -14.26 38.21
C TYR A 632 -48.37 -13.60 38.77
N GLN A 633 -49.36 -13.25 37.93
CA GLN A 633 -50.68 -12.79 38.37
C GLN A 633 -51.44 -13.90 39.15
N GLN A 634 -51.39 -15.15 38.67
CA GLN A 634 -51.96 -16.28 39.40
C GLN A 634 -51.25 -16.52 40.73
N SER A 635 -49.91 -16.44 40.77
CA SER A 635 -49.12 -16.58 41.97
C SER A 635 -49.42 -15.45 42.99
N TYR A 636 -49.61 -14.24 42.49
CA TYR A 636 -50.03 -13.09 43.29
C TYR A 636 -51.40 -13.36 43.93
N SER A 637 -52.39 -13.78 43.15
CA SER A 637 -53.75 -14.07 43.61
C SER A 637 -53.77 -15.21 44.65
N ALA A 638 -52.99 -16.28 44.42
CA ALA A 638 -52.83 -17.35 45.38
C ALA A 638 -52.20 -16.92 46.68
N SER A 639 -51.15 -16.11 46.62
CA SER A 639 -50.52 -15.53 47.84
C SER A 639 -51.45 -14.60 48.62
N ALA A 640 -52.29 -13.81 47.91
CA ALA A 640 -53.32 -12.97 48.53
C ALA A 640 -54.37 -13.82 49.28
N GLN A 641 -54.77 -14.98 48.72
CA GLN A 641 -55.65 -15.91 49.40
C GLN A 641 -55.03 -16.49 50.69
N VAL A 642 -53.73 -16.82 50.67
CA VAL A 642 -52.99 -17.26 51.87
C VAL A 642 -52.98 -16.18 52.95
N VAL A 643 -52.76 -14.93 52.60
CA VAL A 643 -52.82 -13.78 53.54
C VAL A 643 -54.22 -13.65 54.13
N THR A 644 -55.27 -13.77 53.31
CA THR A 644 -56.68 -13.72 53.76
C THR A 644 -57.01 -14.87 54.73
N ALA A 645 -56.60 -16.10 54.37
CA ALA A 645 -56.78 -17.27 55.23
C ALA A 645 -56.04 -17.14 56.58
N ALA A 646 -54.79 -16.60 56.55
CA ALA A 646 -54.02 -16.34 57.75
C ALA A 646 -54.71 -15.32 58.65
N ARG A 647 -55.27 -14.24 58.05
CA ARG A 647 -56.05 -13.22 58.76
C ARG A 647 -57.32 -13.80 59.41
N THR A 648 -58.11 -14.56 58.66
CA THR A 648 -59.33 -15.20 59.17
C THR A 648 -59.03 -16.18 60.32
N THR A 649 -57.94 -16.97 60.17
CA THR A 649 -57.50 -17.88 61.25
C THR A 649 -57.07 -17.08 62.51
N PHE A 650 -56.40 -15.97 62.34
CA PHE A 650 -56.00 -15.12 63.46
C PHE A 650 -57.21 -14.48 64.13
N GLU A 651 -58.18 -13.94 63.39
CA GLU A 651 -59.42 -13.36 63.90
C GLU A 651 -60.26 -14.42 64.64
N THR A 652 -60.32 -15.65 64.15
CA THR A 652 -60.97 -16.77 64.81
C THR A 652 -60.32 -17.12 66.15
N LEU A 653 -58.97 -17.15 66.18
CA LEU A 653 -58.21 -17.38 67.41
C LEU A 653 -58.46 -16.29 68.47
N LEU A 654 -58.46 -15.02 68.04
CA LEU A 654 -58.78 -13.91 68.91
C LEU A 654 -60.21 -13.91 69.45
N GLY A 655 -61.18 -14.41 68.61
CA GLY A 655 -62.55 -14.59 68.99
C GLY A 655 -62.78 -15.70 70.05
N ILE A 656 -61.90 -16.70 70.06
CA ILE A 656 -61.95 -17.83 71.05
C ILE A 656 -61.30 -17.40 72.37
N MET A 657 -60.37 -16.36 72.34
CA MET A 657 -59.67 -15.84 73.54
C MET A 657 -60.45 -14.73 74.22
N ARG A 658 -61.55 -14.23 73.68
CA ARG A 658 -62.50 -13.33 74.28
C ARG A 658 -63.68 -14.14 74.92
#